data_e25a484f5d6eddf4d8ddb46d19f746a8
#
_entry.id   e25a484f5d6eddf4d8ddb46d19f746a8
#
_cell.length_a   1.000
_cell.length_b   1.000
_cell.length_c   1.000
_cell.angle_alpha   90.00
_cell.angle_beta   90.00
_cell.angle_gamma   90.00
#
_symmetry.space_group_name_H-M   'P 1'
#
loop_
_entity.id
_entity.type
_entity.pdbx_description
1 polymer ?
#
loop_
_entity_poly.entity_id
_entity_poly.type
_entity_poly.pdbx_seq_one_letter_code
_entity_poly.pdbx_strand_id
1 'polypeptide(L)'
;MFVTVFLLLVTLCAQGGNGEEREEAQRPGHVSVVIVGGTGDLAKKYLWQGFFELYVNQVKSGYTFSFYGGGLSPADKATPVLFEILKAVSCPKDVSQERCALLKEQFLRLSQYRQLQSVEDYQDLAKHIEKELQQEGMTEAGRLFYLSVPAFAYADIADKINSSCRPTSGAWLRVVLEKPFGHDFRSAQVLASQLGNSLKDEEMYRIDHYLGKQVVSRILPFREENKKLLDPIWNRHHIERVEIVLKETLDVKGRIPFYDQYGVVRDVLQNHMTEVMTLLTMSLPMNLSSNEEVLRNKLQVFRSLLPVGKDQAVVGQYQAYKTEVQQELNKTKDHISITPTFAAVLTYIDEAQYEGVPILLISGKMLDERVGYARILFKNDIFCLQNHNSVHCKPKQIVFHFGHGSLKYPAILVSKNLFKPVLMDSAWKEVTEHKDVDVLGLPLSDYYVQTPIEQREAYYELISHIFAGRKNSFISTENLLASWGLWTPLLSSLASTFPRIYPGGAENGDLLDVHIKGKDISYHNEVVIISNDQIGGGFQVMQGKFRSSDMVSAWTEELVVRLAADIQEAAEAAVREGGVFHLALSGGSSPLALFHRLALHHFSFPWRDTHVWMVDERCVPLTDSESNFRNLHDHLLHHVRIPYYNIHPMPVQINQRLCVEEDGGALLYEKEVNKWVNGSSFHFVLLGVGYDSHTASLFPGSKVDDHGESLVALTESPIKPHQRMSLTFSAINRAHRVALLVMGKGKHELITQLSRVKDNPDKWPVTGVKPANGRLVWYIDYDALLG
;
A
#
# COMPACT_ATOMS: atom_id res chain seq x y z
N MET A 1 27.07 -51.64 10.15
CA MET A 1 28.50 -51.33 10.10
C MET A 1 28.78 -49.83 9.77
N PHE A 2 27.80 -48.95 9.97
CA PHE A 2 27.96 -47.48 9.79
C PHE A 2 27.64 -46.69 11.08
N VAL A 3 27.25 -47.30 12.18
CA VAL A 3 26.92 -46.64 13.45
C VAL A 3 28.08 -46.69 14.45
N THR A 4 29.09 -47.53 14.23
CA THR A 4 30.21 -47.75 15.15
C THR A 4 31.44 -46.85 14.85
N VAL A 5 31.45 -46.12 13.73
CA VAL A 5 32.53 -45.21 13.37
C VAL A 5 32.28 -43.77 13.86
N PHE A 6 31.01 -43.41 14.15
CA PHE A 6 30.66 -42.05 14.63
C PHE A 6 30.85 -41.87 16.16
N LEU A 7 30.92 -42.97 16.90
CA LEU A 7 31.16 -42.97 18.37
C LEU A 7 32.65 -43.01 18.77
N LEU A 8 33.54 -43.32 17.82
CA LEU A 8 34.99 -43.30 18.08
C LEU A 8 35.69 -41.96 17.76
N LEU A 9 35.00 -41.07 17.05
CA LEU A 9 35.53 -39.72 16.77
C LEU A 9 35.14 -38.67 17.83
N VAL A 10 34.20 -39.00 18.72
CA VAL A 10 33.79 -38.11 19.83
C VAL A 10 34.57 -38.39 21.14
N THR A 11 35.30 -39.52 21.23
CA THR A 11 36.04 -39.93 22.45
C THR A 11 37.53 -39.65 22.36
N LEU A 12 38.05 -39.09 21.26
CA LEU A 12 39.49 -38.74 21.11
C LEU A 12 39.76 -37.23 21.17
N CYS A 13 38.71 -36.38 21.40
CA CYS A 13 38.87 -34.95 21.65
C CYS A 13 38.72 -34.55 23.13
N ALA A 14 38.73 -35.51 24.05
CA ALA A 14 38.54 -35.23 25.49
C ALA A 14 39.78 -35.54 26.38
N GLN A 15 40.99 -35.48 25.85
CA GLN A 15 42.20 -35.45 26.69
C GLN A 15 43.28 -34.67 25.96
N GLY A 16 43.49 -33.42 26.33
CA GLY A 16 44.66 -32.68 25.90
C GLY A 16 44.46 -31.18 25.92
N GLY A 17 44.85 -30.55 26.98
CA GLY A 17 45.20 -29.13 26.99
C GLY A 17 44.24 -28.23 27.80
N ASN A 18 44.64 -27.93 29.04
CA ASN A 18 44.32 -26.66 29.70
C ASN A 18 44.87 -25.54 28.81
N GLY A 19 44.04 -25.15 27.83
CA GLY A 19 44.14 -23.86 27.15
C GLY A 19 43.08 -22.99 27.77
N GLU A 20 43.47 -22.02 28.59
CA GLU A 20 42.64 -20.87 28.88
C GLU A 20 42.07 -20.38 27.52
N GLU A 21 40.74 -20.53 27.32
CA GLU A 21 40.02 -19.69 26.36
C GLU A 21 40.28 -18.26 26.85
N ARG A 22 41.33 -17.65 26.35
CA ARG A 22 41.38 -16.19 26.30
C ARG A 22 40.14 -15.80 25.49
N GLU A 23 39.10 -15.28 26.22
CA GLU A 23 38.17 -14.37 25.61
C GLU A 23 39.00 -13.47 24.71
N GLU A 24 38.84 -13.53 23.40
CA GLU A 24 39.35 -12.52 22.49
C GLU A 24 38.80 -11.20 23.00
N ALA A 25 39.60 -10.47 23.79
CA ALA A 25 39.25 -9.15 24.26
C ALA A 25 38.92 -8.35 22.99
N GLN A 26 37.66 -7.95 22.85
CA GLN A 26 37.21 -7.12 21.73
C GLN A 26 38.25 -6.02 21.56
N ARG A 27 38.85 -5.95 20.36
CA ARG A 27 39.88 -4.93 20.08
C ARG A 27 39.23 -3.57 20.27
N PRO A 28 39.78 -2.66 21.06
CA PRO A 28 39.20 -1.36 21.31
C PRO A 28 39.07 -0.60 19.98
N GLY A 29 37.86 -0.17 19.66
CA GLY A 29 37.54 0.63 18.48
C GLY A 29 37.48 2.11 18.87
N HIS A 30 37.91 3.00 17.96
CA HIS A 30 37.81 4.45 18.16
C HIS A 30 37.00 5.10 17.05
N VAL A 31 36.07 6.02 17.41
CA VAL A 31 35.27 6.76 16.44
C VAL A 31 35.41 8.27 16.65
N SER A 32 35.97 8.93 15.63
CA SER A 32 36.02 10.38 15.56
C SER A 32 34.76 10.92 14.88
N VAL A 33 33.93 11.66 15.61
CA VAL A 33 32.68 12.26 15.13
C VAL A 33 32.89 13.74 14.90
N VAL A 34 32.65 14.21 13.67
CA VAL A 34 32.75 15.61 13.26
C VAL A 34 31.40 16.12 12.82
N ILE A 35 30.78 17.05 13.57
CA ILE A 35 29.51 17.68 13.21
C ILE A 35 29.80 19.03 12.58
N VAL A 36 29.76 19.11 11.24
CA VAL A 36 29.90 20.38 10.51
C VAL A 36 28.59 21.14 10.63
N GLY A 37 28.62 22.34 11.20
CA GLY A 37 27.41 23.05 11.67
C GLY A 37 27.04 22.70 13.13
N GLY A 38 28.03 22.32 13.94
CA GLY A 38 27.86 21.80 15.30
C GLY A 38 27.22 22.75 16.32
N THR A 39 27.12 24.06 16.01
CA THR A 39 26.41 25.06 16.83
C THR A 39 25.05 25.48 16.23
N GLY A 40 24.62 24.85 15.12
CA GLY A 40 23.36 25.11 14.45
C GLY A 40 22.13 24.50 15.16
N ASP A 41 20.93 24.88 14.73
CA ASP A 41 19.66 24.48 15.35
C ASP A 41 19.43 22.98 15.37
N LEU A 42 19.75 22.28 14.27
CA LEU A 42 19.59 20.82 14.20
C LEU A 42 20.55 20.13 15.19
N ALA A 43 21.81 20.57 15.19
CA ALA A 43 22.82 20.04 16.12
C ALA A 43 22.40 20.25 17.57
N LYS A 44 21.91 21.46 17.90
CA LYS A 44 21.43 21.82 19.24
C LYS A 44 20.21 21.00 19.68
N LYS A 45 19.25 20.79 18.78
CA LYS A 45 17.97 20.14 19.12
C LYS A 45 18.06 18.61 19.19
N TYR A 46 18.90 18.01 18.34
CA TYR A 46 18.84 16.55 18.14
C TYR A 46 20.19 15.85 18.10
N LEU A 47 21.21 16.41 17.39
CA LEU A 47 22.41 15.63 17.10
C LEU A 47 23.27 15.41 18.34
N TRP A 48 23.55 16.42 19.11
CA TRP A 48 24.38 16.26 20.32
C TRP A 48 23.72 15.36 21.34
N GLN A 49 22.40 15.40 21.48
CA GLN A 49 21.65 14.45 22.30
C GLN A 49 21.82 13.02 21.77
N GLY A 50 21.62 12.79 20.47
CA GLY A 50 21.75 11.48 19.84
C GLY A 50 23.18 10.91 19.95
N PHE A 51 24.20 11.73 19.77
CA PHE A 51 25.59 11.28 19.93
C PHE A 51 25.97 11.05 21.40
N PHE A 52 25.41 11.80 22.32
CA PHE A 52 25.58 11.52 23.75
C PHE A 52 24.96 10.16 24.13
N GLU A 53 23.77 9.85 23.67
CA GLU A 53 23.11 8.56 23.88
C GLU A 53 23.89 7.40 23.24
N LEU A 54 24.41 7.60 22.02
CA LEU A 54 25.32 6.64 21.37
C LEU A 54 26.54 6.40 22.25
N TYR A 55 27.21 7.47 22.72
CA TYR A 55 28.38 7.40 23.60
C TYR A 55 28.09 6.58 24.86
N VAL A 56 27.00 6.90 25.57
CA VAL A 56 26.57 6.20 26.80
C VAL A 56 26.39 4.70 26.57
N ASN A 57 25.85 4.32 25.41
CA ASN A 57 25.60 2.91 25.08
C ASN A 57 26.86 2.18 24.62
N GLN A 58 27.71 2.81 23.83
CA GLN A 58 28.87 2.14 23.18
C GLN A 58 30.14 2.11 24.05
N VAL A 59 30.27 3.02 25.01
CA VAL A 59 31.40 3.01 25.95
C VAL A 59 31.44 1.71 26.76
N LYS A 60 30.28 1.10 27.04
CA LYS A 60 30.16 -0.19 27.73
C LYS A 60 30.74 -1.35 26.90
N SER A 61 30.78 -1.19 25.57
CA SER A 61 31.28 -2.19 24.60
C SER A 61 32.75 -1.97 24.21
N GLY A 62 33.46 -1.10 24.96
CA GLY A 62 34.89 -0.86 24.74
C GLY A 62 35.23 0.16 23.65
N TYR A 63 34.23 0.83 23.07
CA TYR A 63 34.51 1.92 22.12
C TYR A 63 34.95 3.19 22.82
N THR A 64 35.90 3.90 22.19
CA THR A 64 36.31 5.25 22.57
C THR A 64 35.88 6.26 21.50
N PHE A 65 35.77 7.53 21.88
CA PHE A 65 35.25 8.57 20.99
C PHE A 65 36.02 9.88 21.13
N SER A 66 36.12 10.62 20.03
CA SER A 66 36.45 12.04 20.00
C SER A 66 35.35 12.79 19.25
N PHE A 67 34.90 13.92 19.80
CA PHE A 67 33.80 14.72 19.22
C PHE A 67 34.29 16.10 18.82
N TYR A 68 33.96 16.49 17.60
CA TYR A 68 34.33 17.79 17.03
C TYR A 68 33.09 18.52 16.53
N GLY A 69 32.76 19.68 17.13
CA GLY A 69 31.84 20.63 16.56
C GLY A 69 32.60 21.51 15.56
N GLY A 70 32.17 21.50 14.30
CA GLY A 70 32.80 22.28 13.23
C GLY A 70 31.90 23.39 12.68
N GLY A 71 32.48 24.45 12.15
CA GLY A 71 31.75 25.51 11.49
C GLY A 71 32.63 26.68 10.99
N LEU A 72 32.01 27.68 10.38
CA LEU A 72 32.71 28.82 9.83
C LEU A 72 33.21 29.85 10.89
N SER A 73 32.59 29.85 12.08
CA SER A 73 32.92 30.79 13.12
C SER A 73 34.30 30.51 13.74
N PRO A 74 35.06 31.55 14.15
CA PRO A 74 36.30 31.33 14.89
C PRO A 74 36.08 30.58 16.20
N ALA A 75 37.08 29.81 16.61
CA ALA A 75 36.98 28.89 17.74
C ALA A 75 36.73 29.61 19.08
N ASP A 76 37.30 30.79 19.27
CA ASP A 76 37.11 31.63 20.48
C ASP A 76 35.64 32.02 20.69
N LYS A 77 34.88 32.23 19.62
CA LYS A 77 33.45 32.62 19.67
C LYS A 77 32.53 31.40 19.75
N ALA A 78 32.85 30.34 19.03
CA ALA A 78 31.95 29.18 18.90
C ALA A 78 32.13 28.14 20.01
N THR A 79 33.31 28.04 20.63
CA THR A 79 33.54 27.09 21.72
C THR A 79 32.60 27.30 22.90
N PRO A 80 32.37 28.52 23.41
CA PRO A 80 31.40 28.71 24.50
C PRO A 80 29.99 28.27 24.12
N VAL A 81 29.55 28.55 22.90
CA VAL A 81 28.22 28.16 22.38
C VAL A 81 28.09 26.64 22.33
N LEU A 82 29.11 25.94 21.82
CA LEU A 82 29.13 24.48 21.79
C LEU A 82 28.99 23.89 23.19
N PHE A 83 29.80 24.38 24.15
CA PHE A 83 29.77 23.83 25.52
C PHE A 83 28.43 24.09 26.23
N GLU A 84 27.74 25.20 25.97
CA GLU A 84 26.39 25.43 26.47
C GLU A 84 25.40 24.40 25.90
N ILE A 85 25.51 24.06 24.61
CA ILE A 85 24.69 23.00 23.99
C ILE A 85 24.96 21.64 24.62
N LEU A 86 26.24 21.29 24.80
CA LEU A 86 26.65 20.00 25.36
C LEU A 86 26.24 19.84 26.83
N LYS A 87 26.25 20.89 27.63
CA LYS A 87 25.76 20.88 29.01
C LYS A 87 24.25 20.59 29.09
N ALA A 88 23.49 20.99 28.07
CA ALA A 88 22.04 20.85 28.04
C ALA A 88 21.55 19.44 27.66
N VAL A 89 22.43 18.50 27.23
CA VAL A 89 22.00 17.13 26.89
C VAL A 89 21.39 16.43 28.10
N SER A 90 20.39 15.61 27.86
CA SER A 90 19.63 14.89 28.89
C SER A 90 20.18 13.50 29.11
N CYS A 91 20.01 12.99 30.32
CA CYS A 91 20.40 11.62 30.66
C CYS A 91 19.39 10.60 30.12
N PRO A 92 19.83 9.46 29.55
CA PRO A 92 18.95 8.33 29.28
C PRO A 92 18.27 7.83 30.56
N LYS A 93 17.03 7.39 30.44
CA LYS A 93 16.19 6.98 31.59
C LYS A 93 16.72 5.76 32.36
N ASP A 94 17.43 4.90 31.65
CA ASP A 94 18.02 3.65 32.18
C ASP A 94 19.37 3.84 32.90
N VAL A 95 19.88 5.08 32.97
CA VAL A 95 21.16 5.41 33.60
C VAL A 95 20.93 6.21 34.89
N SER A 96 21.57 5.79 36.00
CA SER A 96 21.49 6.54 37.27
C SER A 96 22.03 7.96 37.12
N GLN A 97 21.50 8.92 37.87
CA GLN A 97 21.89 10.33 37.82
C GLN A 97 23.38 10.53 38.07
N GLU A 98 23.95 9.81 39.06
CA GLU A 98 25.38 9.88 39.39
C GLU A 98 26.26 9.40 38.25
N ARG A 99 25.94 8.24 37.67
CA ARG A 99 26.67 7.70 36.51
C ARG A 99 26.53 8.61 35.28
N CYS A 100 25.35 9.14 35.04
CA CYS A 100 25.13 10.06 33.94
C CYS A 100 25.94 11.35 34.11
N ALA A 101 26.05 11.90 35.32
CA ALA A 101 26.86 13.10 35.58
C ALA A 101 28.33 12.87 35.18
N LEU A 102 28.89 11.70 35.54
CA LEU A 102 30.25 11.31 35.17
C LEU A 102 30.40 11.18 33.66
N LEU A 103 29.46 10.52 32.98
CA LEU A 103 29.48 10.35 31.54
C LEU A 103 29.32 11.67 30.77
N LYS A 104 28.52 12.60 31.28
CA LYS A 104 28.42 13.98 30.74
C LYS A 104 29.74 14.72 30.89
N GLU A 105 30.40 14.64 32.04
CA GLU A 105 31.68 15.29 32.23
C GLU A 105 32.74 14.72 31.28
N GLN A 106 32.78 13.39 31.10
CA GLN A 106 33.66 12.74 30.14
C GLN A 106 33.33 13.16 28.69
N PHE A 107 32.06 13.18 28.31
CA PHE A 107 31.62 13.62 27.00
C PHE A 107 32.05 15.05 26.71
N LEU A 108 31.91 15.97 27.67
CA LEU A 108 32.39 17.33 27.59
C LEU A 108 33.93 17.40 27.35
N ARG A 109 34.69 16.57 28.06
CA ARG A 109 36.17 16.52 27.90
C ARG A 109 36.61 15.95 26.55
N LEU A 110 35.82 15.05 25.98
CA LEU A 110 36.07 14.43 24.66
C LEU A 110 35.59 15.34 23.50
N SER A 111 34.97 16.47 23.81
CA SER A 111 34.37 17.36 22.81
C SER A 111 35.17 18.64 22.65
N GLN A 112 35.37 19.06 21.42
CA GLN A 112 36.07 20.33 21.10
C GLN A 112 35.43 21.00 19.87
N TYR A 113 35.61 22.31 19.74
CA TYR A 113 35.23 23.05 18.54
C TYR A 113 36.43 23.26 17.64
N ARG A 114 36.24 23.14 16.32
CA ARG A 114 37.21 23.45 15.25
C ARG A 114 36.58 24.36 14.21
N GLN A 115 37.28 25.42 13.82
CA GLN A 115 36.91 26.15 12.61
C GLN A 115 37.14 25.25 11.41
N LEU A 116 36.16 25.15 10.48
CA LEU A 116 36.24 24.33 9.28
C LEU A 116 35.77 25.15 8.08
N GLN A 117 36.61 26.07 7.62
CA GLN A 117 36.33 26.96 6.51
C GLN A 117 37.20 26.64 5.28
N SER A 118 38.52 26.51 5.48
CA SER A 118 39.49 26.29 4.42
C SER A 118 39.94 24.84 4.32
N VAL A 119 40.67 24.49 3.28
CA VAL A 119 41.30 23.15 3.11
C VAL A 119 42.30 22.88 4.21
N GLU A 120 43.04 23.90 4.63
CA GLU A 120 44.02 23.82 5.72
C GLU A 120 43.37 23.44 7.04
N ASP A 121 42.18 23.98 7.35
CA ASP A 121 41.44 23.63 8.57
C ASP A 121 41.09 22.10 8.59
N TYR A 122 40.72 21.55 7.45
CA TYR A 122 40.43 20.12 7.33
C TYR A 122 41.73 19.27 7.40
N GLN A 123 42.82 19.74 6.86
CA GLN A 123 44.13 19.09 6.99
C GLN A 123 44.61 19.07 8.44
N ASP A 124 44.44 20.16 9.19
CA ASP A 124 44.82 20.26 10.59
C ASP A 124 43.91 19.40 11.48
N LEU A 125 42.62 19.33 11.19
CA LEU A 125 41.70 18.39 11.84
C LEU A 125 42.15 16.94 11.59
N ALA A 126 42.48 16.56 10.34
CA ALA A 126 42.94 15.23 9.98
C ALA A 126 44.24 14.85 10.71
N LYS A 127 45.22 15.71 10.71
CA LYS A 127 46.50 15.50 11.46
C LYS A 127 46.23 15.30 12.96
N HIS A 128 45.31 16.04 13.52
CA HIS A 128 44.94 15.93 14.94
C HIS A 128 44.30 14.57 15.23
N ILE A 129 43.32 14.15 14.44
CA ILE A 129 42.67 12.85 14.58
C ILE A 129 43.67 11.70 14.42
N GLU A 130 44.54 11.73 13.38
CA GLU A 130 45.52 10.68 13.15
C GLU A 130 46.56 10.58 14.29
N LYS A 131 46.90 11.72 14.89
CA LYS A 131 47.81 11.75 16.05
C LYS A 131 47.16 11.11 17.30
N GLU A 132 45.89 11.38 17.55
CA GLU A 132 45.12 10.75 18.66
C GLU A 132 45.07 9.23 18.47
N LEU A 133 44.74 8.74 17.26
CA LEU A 133 44.68 7.32 16.93
C LEU A 133 46.00 6.61 17.15
N GLN A 134 47.13 7.22 16.74
CA GLN A 134 48.46 6.66 16.94
C GLN A 134 48.88 6.56 18.41
N GLN A 135 48.49 7.55 19.22
CA GLN A 135 48.80 7.54 20.66
C GLN A 135 48.04 6.48 21.42
N GLU A 136 46.85 6.12 20.99
CA GLU A 136 46.00 5.12 21.66
C GLU A 136 46.18 3.68 21.14
N GLY A 137 47.04 3.46 20.11
CA GLY A 137 47.36 2.13 19.56
C GLY A 137 46.15 1.40 18.97
N MET A 138 45.18 2.14 18.47
CA MET A 138 43.88 1.60 17.99
C MET A 138 44.04 0.82 16.68
N THR A 139 43.42 -0.35 16.63
CA THR A 139 43.44 -1.23 15.43
C THR A 139 42.21 -1.11 14.58
N GLU A 140 41.08 -0.69 15.17
CA GLU A 140 39.83 -0.39 14.48
C GLU A 140 39.47 1.08 14.72
N ALA A 141 39.29 1.83 13.63
CA ALA A 141 38.94 3.24 13.71
C ALA A 141 37.83 3.60 12.72
N GLY A 142 37.05 4.61 13.08
CA GLY A 142 36.01 5.16 12.24
C GLY A 142 36.03 6.69 12.23
N ARG A 143 35.72 7.26 11.07
CA ARG A 143 35.58 8.71 10.92
C ARG A 143 34.21 9.04 10.36
N LEU A 144 33.40 9.75 11.17
CA LEU A 144 32.04 10.12 10.86
C LEU A 144 31.94 11.64 10.70
N PHE A 145 31.58 12.10 9.52
CA PHE A 145 31.20 13.50 9.29
C PHE A 145 29.70 13.62 9.19
N TYR A 146 29.12 14.49 10.00
CA TYR A 146 27.70 14.84 9.93
C TYR A 146 27.55 16.27 9.41
N LEU A 147 26.98 16.44 8.20
CA LEU A 147 26.84 17.72 7.54
C LEU A 147 25.51 18.39 7.91
N SER A 148 25.48 19.10 9.04
CA SER A 148 24.34 19.89 9.53
C SER A 148 24.38 21.32 8.99
N VAL A 149 24.49 21.45 7.67
CA VAL A 149 24.68 22.72 6.94
C VAL A 149 23.75 22.75 5.72
N PRO A 150 23.51 23.93 5.11
CA PRO A 150 22.71 24.02 3.89
C PRO A 150 23.30 23.17 2.73
N ALA A 151 22.40 22.59 1.91
CA ALA A 151 22.78 21.63 0.86
C ALA A 151 23.74 22.18 -0.21
N PHE A 152 23.74 23.49 -0.45
CA PHE A 152 24.70 24.11 -1.38
C PHE A 152 26.17 23.96 -0.95
N ALA A 153 26.43 23.69 0.33
CA ALA A 153 27.77 23.50 0.85
C ALA A 153 28.27 22.04 0.77
N TYR A 154 27.39 21.08 0.45
CA TYR A 154 27.72 19.64 0.52
C TYR A 154 28.87 19.26 -0.41
N ALA A 155 28.84 19.70 -1.65
CA ALA A 155 29.86 19.34 -2.63
C ALA A 155 31.26 19.86 -2.25
N ASP A 156 31.34 21.11 -1.81
CA ASP A 156 32.59 21.74 -1.35
C ASP A 156 33.16 21.06 -0.10
N ILE A 157 32.30 20.74 0.87
CA ILE A 157 32.73 20.03 2.09
C ILE A 157 33.14 18.59 1.76
N ALA A 158 32.39 17.90 0.89
CA ALA A 158 32.74 16.54 0.46
C ALA A 158 34.10 16.50 -0.25
N ASP A 159 34.41 17.49 -1.06
CA ASP A 159 35.74 17.63 -1.71
C ASP A 159 36.84 17.86 -0.69
N LYS A 160 36.65 18.75 0.29
CA LYS A 160 37.61 18.98 1.39
C LYS A 160 37.81 17.71 2.24
N ILE A 161 36.75 16.94 2.54
CA ILE A 161 36.88 15.65 3.22
C ILE A 161 37.65 14.68 2.38
N ASN A 162 37.35 14.57 1.08
CA ASN A 162 38.03 13.64 0.16
C ASN A 162 39.49 13.96 0.03
N SER A 163 39.86 15.22 -0.20
CA SER A 163 41.22 15.66 -0.45
C SER A 163 42.10 15.72 0.81
N SER A 164 41.54 15.97 1.98
CA SER A 164 42.28 16.33 3.18
C SER A 164 42.01 15.54 4.43
N CYS A 165 40.84 14.87 4.50
CA CYS A 165 40.35 14.25 5.74
C CYS A 165 39.98 12.78 5.62
N ARG A 166 40.39 12.10 4.54
CA ARG A 166 40.24 10.65 4.45
C ARG A 166 41.13 9.95 5.47
N PRO A 167 40.62 8.89 6.13
CA PRO A 167 41.43 8.08 7.02
C PRO A 167 42.62 7.46 6.25
N THR A 168 43.80 7.52 6.85
CA THR A 168 45.01 6.94 6.27
C THR A 168 45.24 5.48 6.68
N SER A 169 44.64 5.04 7.78
CA SER A 169 44.95 3.77 8.47
C SER A 169 43.93 2.65 8.20
N GLY A 170 43.16 2.71 7.08
CA GLY A 170 42.14 1.68 6.80
C GLY A 170 40.84 1.83 7.61
N ALA A 171 40.71 2.90 8.38
CA ALA A 171 39.45 3.21 9.10
C ALA A 171 38.29 3.49 8.12
N TRP A 172 37.08 3.14 8.52
CA TRP A 172 35.91 3.47 7.72
C TRP A 172 35.61 4.97 7.73
N LEU A 173 35.12 5.49 6.60
CA LEU A 173 34.58 6.85 6.45
C LEU A 173 33.06 6.79 6.26
N ARG A 174 32.31 7.62 7.00
CA ARG A 174 30.87 7.81 6.82
C ARG A 174 30.54 9.29 6.82
N VAL A 175 29.82 9.72 5.79
CA VAL A 175 29.40 11.12 5.61
C VAL A 175 27.89 11.18 5.59
N VAL A 176 27.33 11.88 6.56
CA VAL A 176 25.90 12.01 6.75
C VAL A 176 25.41 13.33 6.16
N LEU A 177 24.35 13.25 5.38
CA LEU A 177 23.78 14.37 4.63
C LEU A 177 22.31 14.54 5.00
N GLU A 178 21.90 15.78 5.26
CA GLU A 178 20.50 16.16 5.53
C GLU A 178 19.78 16.59 4.26
N LYS A 179 18.45 16.46 4.24
CA LYS A 179 17.65 17.04 3.16
C LYS A 179 17.73 18.57 3.16
N PRO A 180 17.57 19.25 2.00
CA PRO A 180 17.08 18.72 0.72
C PRO A 180 18.20 18.17 -0.18
N PHE A 181 17.83 17.16 -0.99
CA PHE A 181 18.72 16.60 -2.02
C PHE A 181 18.21 16.97 -3.42
N GLY A 182 18.36 18.24 -3.79
CA GLY A 182 17.76 18.81 -4.98
C GLY A 182 16.31 19.30 -4.76
N HIS A 183 15.69 19.81 -5.83
CA HIS A 183 14.31 20.27 -5.87
C HIS A 183 13.54 19.73 -7.09
N ASP A 184 14.24 19.03 -7.98
CA ASP A 184 13.75 18.28 -9.13
C ASP A 184 14.77 17.20 -9.51
N PHE A 185 14.45 16.38 -10.51
CA PHE A 185 15.34 15.31 -11.00
C PHE A 185 16.72 15.84 -11.43
N ARG A 186 16.75 16.95 -12.18
CA ARG A 186 18.01 17.49 -12.72
C ARG A 186 18.91 18.01 -11.62
N SER A 187 18.40 18.80 -10.69
CA SER A 187 19.19 19.33 -9.58
C SER A 187 19.66 18.23 -8.62
N ALA A 188 18.85 17.19 -8.40
CA ALA A 188 19.23 16.02 -7.64
C ALA A 188 20.35 15.22 -8.35
N GLN A 189 20.27 15.05 -9.67
CA GLN A 189 21.29 14.39 -10.48
C GLN A 189 22.63 15.15 -10.45
N VAL A 190 22.58 16.49 -10.56
CA VAL A 190 23.79 17.33 -10.47
C VAL A 190 24.45 17.18 -9.10
N LEU A 191 23.68 17.30 -8.02
CA LEU A 191 24.20 17.14 -6.65
C LEU A 191 24.77 15.73 -6.43
N ALA A 192 24.06 14.70 -6.88
CA ALA A 192 24.52 13.31 -6.77
C ALA A 192 25.83 13.08 -7.52
N SER A 193 25.97 13.64 -8.73
CA SER A 193 27.22 13.58 -9.50
C SER A 193 28.37 14.32 -8.81
N GLN A 194 28.12 15.52 -8.29
CA GLN A 194 29.14 16.30 -7.56
C GLN A 194 29.64 15.54 -6.32
N LEU A 195 28.71 14.99 -5.53
CA LEU A 195 29.06 14.19 -4.35
C LEU A 195 29.79 12.90 -4.74
N GLY A 196 29.37 12.23 -5.82
CA GLY A 196 30.00 11.01 -6.34
C GLY A 196 31.44 11.19 -6.85
N ASN A 197 31.86 12.41 -7.15
CA ASN A 197 33.26 12.70 -7.48
C ASN A 197 34.20 12.59 -6.24
N SER A 198 33.63 12.83 -5.05
CA SER A 198 34.42 12.92 -3.81
C SER A 198 34.16 11.75 -2.85
N LEU A 199 32.97 11.17 -2.87
CA LEU A 199 32.51 10.14 -1.93
C LEU A 199 31.91 8.95 -2.67
N LYS A 200 32.19 7.74 -2.17
CA LYS A 200 31.49 6.53 -2.64
C LYS A 200 30.09 6.46 -2.05
N ASP A 201 29.17 5.77 -2.71
CA ASP A 201 27.78 5.64 -2.20
C ASP A 201 27.71 4.88 -0.87
N GLU A 202 28.65 3.92 -0.64
CA GLU A 202 28.78 3.23 0.64
C GLU A 202 29.20 4.16 1.79
N GLU A 203 29.85 5.27 1.50
CA GLU A 203 30.28 6.26 2.50
C GLU A 203 29.20 7.28 2.83
N MET A 204 28.21 7.46 1.92
CA MET A 204 27.15 8.47 2.06
C MET A 204 25.91 7.95 2.77
N TYR A 205 25.43 8.67 3.78
CA TYR A 205 24.23 8.38 4.54
C TYR A 205 23.24 9.55 4.39
N ARG A 206 22.35 9.48 3.39
CA ARG A 206 21.34 10.50 3.15
C ARG A 206 20.15 10.26 4.06
N ILE A 207 19.85 11.24 4.93
CA ILE A 207 18.81 11.12 5.95
C ILE A 207 17.44 11.46 5.38
N ASP A 208 16.50 10.56 5.60
CA ASP A 208 15.10 10.85 5.80
C ASP A 208 14.74 10.50 7.25
N HIS A 209 14.46 11.50 8.07
CA HIS A 209 14.25 11.28 9.51
C HIS A 209 12.99 10.43 9.81
N TYR A 210 12.05 10.28 8.85
CA TYR A 210 10.91 9.37 9.02
C TYR A 210 11.34 7.91 9.07
N LEU A 211 12.42 7.53 8.37
CA LEU A 211 12.98 6.19 8.43
C LEU A 211 13.57 5.85 9.80
N GLY A 212 13.88 6.86 10.62
CA GLY A 212 14.28 6.69 12.02
C GLY A 212 13.12 6.64 13.02
N LYS A 213 11.87 6.89 12.59
CA LYS A 213 10.72 6.73 13.49
C LYS A 213 10.47 5.25 13.78
N GLN A 214 10.33 4.90 15.05
CA GLN A 214 10.22 3.50 15.51
C GLN A 214 9.14 2.70 14.79
N VAL A 215 7.96 3.29 14.54
CA VAL A 215 6.89 2.62 13.79
C VAL A 215 7.26 2.42 12.32
N VAL A 216 7.97 3.37 11.71
CA VAL A 216 8.38 3.25 10.29
C VAL A 216 9.48 2.20 10.14
N SER A 217 10.49 2.22 11.00
CA SER A 217 11.55 1.19 11.00
C SER A 217 11.00 -0.21 11.31
N ARG A 218 9.84 -0.29 11.98
CA ARG A 218 9.16 -1.53 12.34
C ARG A 218 8.30 -2.13 11.22
N ILE A 219 8.03 -1.40 10.12
CA ILE A 219 7.16 -1.89 9.03
C ILE A 219 7.66 -3.22 8.46
N LEU A 220 8.92 -3.31 8.06
CA LEU A 220 9.48 -4.53 7.47
C LEU A 220 9.59 -5.68 8.48
N PRO A 221 10.12 -5.48 9.70
CA PRO A 221 10.11 -6.51 10.75
C PRO A 221 8.70 -7.01 11.07
N PHE A 222 7.71 -6.12 11.20
CA PHE A 222 6.32 -6.50 11.43
C PHE A 222 5.76 -7.38 10.29
N ARG A 223 6.03 -7.01 9.04
CA ARG A 223 5.61 -7.80 7.88
C ARG A 223 6.28 -9.18 7.85
N GLU A 224 7.55 -9.28 8.20
CA GLU A 224 8.29 -10.55 8.23
C GLU A 224 7.80 -11.47 9.36
N GLU A 225 7.63 -10.94 10.58
CA GLU A 225 7.10 -11.72 11.72
C GLU A 225 5.70 -12.27 11.46
N ASN A 226 4.88 -11.52 10.73
CA ASN A 226 3.51 -11.88 10.39
C ASN A 226 3.35 -12.46 8.97
N LYS A 227 4.44 -12.83 8.30
CA LYS A 227 4.48 -13.23 6.89
C LYS A 227 3.45 -14.31 6.55
N LYS A 228 3.34 -15.35 7.37
CA LYS A 228 2.38 -16.45 7.16
C LYS A 228 0.92 -15.98 7.15
N LEU A 229 0.59 -14.91 7.86
CA LEU A 229 -0.74 -14.32 7.93
C LEU A 229 -0.94 -13.26 6.83
N LEU A 230 0.12 -12.54 6.47
CA LEU A 230 0.07 -11.42 5.53
C LEU A 230 0.21 -11.84 4.07
N ASP A 231 1.09 -12.77 3.72
CA ASP A 231 1.32 -13.16 2.32
C ASP A 231 0.02 -13.53 1.57
N PRO A 232 -0.93 -14.27 2.17
CA PRO A 232 -2.19 -14.58 1.49
C PRO A 232 -3.06 -13.35 1.20
N ILE A 233 -3.00 -12.31 2.01
CA ILE A 233 -3.89 -11.15 1.97
C ILE A 233 -3.21 -9.84 1.55
N TRP A 234 -1.87 -9.81 1.41
CA TRP A 234 -1.11 -8.61 1.06
C TRP A 234 -1.02 -8.44 -0.46
N ASN A 235 -2.18 -8.32 -1.10
CA ASN A 235 -2.28 -8.27 -2.56
C ASN A 235 -3.58 -7.56 -3.00
N ARG A 236 -3.68 -7.29 -4.31
CA ARG A 236 -4.82 -6.61 -4.95
C ARG A 236 -6.19 -7.25 -4.71
N HIS A 237 -6.24 -8.56 -4.42
CA HIS A 237 -7.51 -9.25 -4.20
C HIS A 237 -8.11 -8.92 -2.82
N HIS A 238 -7.26 -8.54 -1.86
CA HIS A 238 -7.63 -8.30 -0.47
C HIS A 238 -7.46 -6.85 -0.04
N ILE A 239 -6.42 -6.14 -0.56
CA ILE A 239 -6.20 -4.73 -0.25
C ILE A 239 -7.19 -3.89 -1.05
N GLU A 240 -7.95 -3.06 -0.36
CA GLU A 240 -8.83 -2.06 -0.98
C GLU A 240 -8.02 -0.84 -1.40
N ARG A 241 -7.23 -0.28 -0.50
CA ARG A 241 -6.35 0.86 -0.75
C ARG A 241 -5.27 1.00 0.30
N VAL A 242 -4.23 1.76 -0.04
CA VAL A 242 -3.18 2.19 0.88
C VAL A 242 -3.29 3.70 1.07
N GLU A 243 -3.25 4.16 2.30
CA GLU A 243 -3.28 5.60 2.63
C GLU A 243 -2.05 5.96 3.47
N ILE A 244 -1.39 7.04 3.11
CA ILE A 244 -0.34 7.65 3.92
C ILE A 244 -0.73 9.10 4.15
N VAL A 245 -0.91 9.48 5.41
CA VAL A 245 -1.45 10.78 5.80
C VAL A 245 -0.51 11.45 6.78
N LEU A 246 -0.11 12.69 6.49
CA LEU A 246 0.71 13.55 7.34
C LEU A 246 0.09 14.93 7.42
N LYS A 247 -0.78 15.16 8.41
CA LYS A 247 -1.48 16.43 8.63
C LYS A 247 -0.79 17.23 9.72
N GLU A 248 -0.69 18.55 9.53
CA GLU A 248 -0.14 19.50 10.50
C GLU A 248 -1.11 20.65 10.74
N THR A 249 -1.26 21.05 12.00
CA THR A 249 -2.08 22.19 12.41
C THR A 249 -1.32 23.53 12.33
N LEU A 250 0.02 23.45 12.26
CA LEU A 250 0.88 24.63 12.21
C LEU A 250 0.95 25.23 10.81
N ASP A 251 1.14 26.54 10.73
CA ASP A 251 1.52 27.31 9.55
C ASP A 251 3.02 27.14 9.23
N VAL A 252 3.49 27.87 8.24
CA VAL A 252 4.91 27.91 7.88
C VAL A 252 5.57 29.26 8.14
N LYS A 253 4.92 30.11 8.94
CA LYS A 253 5.44 31.43 9.33
C LYS A 253 6.83 31.33 9.95
N GLY A 254 7.73 32.26 9.56
CA GLY A 254 9.14 32.23 9.93
C GLY A 254 10.01 31.33 9.05
N ARG A 255 9.40 30.55 8.11
CA ARG A 255 10.10 29.66 7.18
C ARG A 255 9.71 29.88 5.72
N ILE A 256 8.96 30.94 5.42
CA ILE A 256 8.47 31.24 4.07
C ILE A 256 9.60 31.29 3.04
N PRO A 257 10.77 31.92 3.29
CA PRO A 257 11.84 31.97 2.29
C PRO A 257 12.31 30.61 1.77
N PHE A 258 12.24 29.61 2.61
CA PHE A 258 12.52 28.22 2.23
C PHE A 258 11.28 27.55 1.65
N TYR A 259 10.14 27.63 2.36
CA TYR A 259 8.95 26.84 2.03
C TYR A 259 8.31 27.25 0.70
N ASP A 260 8.36 28.53 0.34
CA ASP A 260 7.80 29.05 -0.91
C ASP A 260 8.49 28.50 -2.17
N GLN A 261 9.75 28.04 -2.01
CA GLN A 261 10.51 27.40 -3.08
C GLN A 261 10.22 25.88 -3.19
N TYR A 262 9.79 25.23 -2.09
CA TYR A 262 9.63 23.79 -2.03
C TYR A 262 8.17 23.34 -2.10
N GLY A 263 7.30 23.93 -1.29
CA GLY A 263 5.91 23.52 -1.12
C GLY A 263 5.79 22.09 -0.54
N VAL A 264 4.56 21.69 -0.25
CA VAL A 264 4.28 20.42 0.45
C VAL A 264 4.74 19.19 -0.33
N VAL A 265 4.68 19.22 -1.67
CA VAL A 265 5.06 18.05 -2.50
C VAL A 265 6.55 17.74 -2.32
N ARG A 266 7.41 18.74 -2.42
CA ARG A 266 8.86 18.53 -2.23
C ARG A 266 9.24 18.36 -0.76
N ASP A 267 8.54 19.04 0.16
CA ASP A 267 8.88 19.00 1.59
C ASP A 267 8.49 17.67 2.24
N VAL A 268 7.41 17.03 1.78
CA VAL A 268 6.82 15.86 2.46
C VAL A 268 6.55 14.66 1.55
N LEU A 269 5.89 14.86 0.38
CA LEU A 269 5.45 13.74 -0.45
C LEU A 269 6.62 13.03 -1.12
N GLN A 270 7.52 13.78 -1.76
CA GLN A 270 8.66 13.26 -2.53
C GLN A 270 9.64 12.44 -1.67
N ASN A 271 9.73 12.73 -0.39
CA ASN A 271 10.65 12.08 0.55
C ASN A 271 9.90 11.17 1.54
N HIS A 272 9.49 11.68 2.68
CA HIS A 272 8.94 10.91 3.80
C HIS A 272 7.82 9.94 3.40
N MET A 273 6.81 10.42 2.67
CA MET A 273 5.66 9.58 2.31
C MET A 273 6.03 8.55 1.26
N THR A 274 6.89 8.91 0.33
CA THR A 274 7.39 8.00 -0.71
C THR A 274 8.23 6.87 -0.09
N GLU A 275 9.10 7.19 0.86
CA GLU A 275 9.87 6.16 1.59
C GLU A 275 8.97 5.22 2.38
N VAL A 276 7.97 5.74 3.11
CA VAL A 276 6.99 4.92 3.82
C VAL A 276 6.21 4.03 2.86
N MET A 277 5.79 4.59 1.71
CA MET A 277 5.09 3.83 0.65
C MET A 277 5.94 2.66 0.16
N THR A 278 7.24 2.87 -0.09
CA THR A 278 8.10 1.77 -0.55
C THR A 278 8.21 0.65 0.48
N LEU A 279 8.32 0.97 1.78
CA LEU A 279 8.38 -0.03 2.84
C LEU A 279 7.08 -0.86 2.96
N LEU A 280 5.94 -0.23 2.69
CA LEU A 280 4.65 -0.92 2.71
C LEU A 280 4.45 -1.84 1.50
N THR A 281 4.97 -1.44 0.33
CA THR A 281 4.62 -2.10 -0.93
C THR A 281 5.73 -2.95 -1.53
N MET A 282 6.99 -2.76 -1.12
CA MET A 282 8.09 -3.60 -1.62
C MET A 282 7.93 -5.06 -1.24
N SER A 283 8.44 -5.95 -2.07
CA SER A 283 8.60 -7.35 -1.73
C SER A 283 9.52 -7.49 -0.51
N LEU A 284 9.18 -8.38 0.43
CA LEU A 284 10.04 -8.63 1.58
C LEU A 284 11.39 -9.20 1.10
N PRO A 285 12.54 -8.64 1.55
CA PRO A 285 13.84 -9.24 1.27
C PRO A 285 13.96 -10.59 1.99
N MET A 286 14.78 -11.48 1.46
CA MET A 286 15.07 -12.77 2.13
C MET A 286 15.82 -12.56 3.45
N ASN A 287 16.61 -11.49 3.52
CA ASN A 287 17.33 -11.10 4.73
C ASN A 287 17.16 -9.60 4.98
N LEU A 288 16.41 -9.24 6.02
CA LEU A 288 16.19 -7.85 6.45
C LEU A 288 17.47 -7.10 6.83
N SER A 289 18.54 -7.82 7.17
CA SER A 289 19.85 -7.23 7.47
C SER A 289 20.69 -6.97 6.21
N SER A 290 20.28 -7.45 5.04
CA SER A 290 20.96 -7.18 3.78
C SER A 290 20.60 -5.78 3.27
N ASN A 291 21.54 -4.85 3.40
CA ASN A 291 21.39 -3.51 2.86
C ASN A 291 21.09 -3.51 1.36
N GLU A 292 21.77 -4.37 0.59
CA GLU A 292 21.62 -4.46 -0.85
C GLU A 292 20.22 -4.93 -1.25
N GLU A 293 19.71 -5.99 -0.61
CA GLU A 293 18.37 -6.50 -0.93
C GLU A 293 17.27 -5.47 -0.62
N VAL A 294 17.34 -4.82 0.53
CA VAL A 294 16.35 -3.80 0.92
C VAL A 294 16.37 -2.64 -0.07
N LEU A 295 17.54 -2.10 -0.41
CA LEU A 295 17.66 -0.98 -1.35
C LEU A 295 17.20 -1.36 -2.76
N ARG A 296 17.54 -2.57 -3.23
CA ARG A 296 17.09 -3.10 -4.53
C ARG A 296 15.58 -3.27 -4.59
N ASN A 297 14.95 -3.83 -3.53
CA ASN A 297 13.51 -4.02 -3.50
C ASN A 297 12.76 -2.67 -3.40
N LYS A 298 13.30 -1.67 -2.71
CA LYS A 298 12.80 -0.29 -2.76
C LYS A 298 12.88 0.28 -4.19
N LEU A 299 14.00 0.11 -4.86
CA LEU A 299 14.20 0.60 -6.24
C LEU A 299 13.21 -0.05 -7.21
N GLN A 300 12.87 -1.33 -7.02
CA GLN A 300 11.87 -2.01 -7.82
C GLN A 300 10.49 -1.32 -7.71
N VAL A 301 10.06 -0.94 -6.50
CA VAL A 301 8.81 -0.19 -6.32
C VAL A 301 8.84 1.12 -7.11
N PHE A 302 9.93 1.89 -7.04
CA PHE A 302 10.06 3.14 -7.81
C PHE A 302 9.93 2.92 -9.32
N ARG A 303 10.50 1.81 -9.85
CA ARG A 303 10.43 1.47 -11.28
C ARG A 303 9.03 1.03 -11.72
N SER A 304 8.24 0.49 -10.79
CA SER A 304 6.88 0.01 -11.03
C SER A 304 5.81 1.06 -10.74
N LEU A 305 6.16 2.20 -10.13
CA LEU A 305 5.21 3.28 -9.88
C LEU A 305 4.78 3.96 -11.20
N LEU A 306 3.48 4.08 -11.38
CA LEU A 306 2.94 4.79 -12.55
C LEU A 306 3.17 6.30 -12.39
N PRO A 307 3.55 7.01 -13.47
CA PRO A 307 3.72 8.45 -13.44
C PRO A 307 2.45 9.16 -12.98
N VAL A 308 2.60 10.10 -12.06
CA VAL A 308 1.49 10.89 -11.52
C VAL A 308 1.19 12.07 -12.42
N GLY A 309 -0.03 12.12 -12.96
CA GLY A 309 -0.53 13.25 -13.73
C GLY A 309 -1.18 14.33 -12.84
N LYS A 310 -1.36 15.52 -13.41
CA LYS A 310 -2.02 16.65 -12.73
C LYS A 310 -3.43 16.30 -12.26
N ASP A 311 -4.14 15.52 -13.01
CA ASP A 311 -5.51 15.08 -12.76
C ASP A 311 -5.61 14.00 -11.66
N GLN A 312 -4.47 13.46 -11.20
CA GLN A 312 -4.36 12.56 -10.05
C GLN A 312 -3.91 13.29 -8.78
N ALA A 313 -3.84 14.63 -8.82
CA ALA A 313 -3.42 15.43 -7.68
C ALA A 313 -4.40 16.57 -7.40
N VAL A 314 -4.68 16.79 -6.13
CA VAL A 314 -5.38 17.99 -5.63
C VAL A 314 -4.39 18.79 -4.82
N VAL A 315 -4.26 20.08 -5.13
CA VAL A 315 -3.39 20.99 -4.41
C VAL A 315 -4.16 22.14 -3.80
N GLY A 316 -3.81 22.50 -2.57
CA GLY A 316 -4.44 23.56 -1.81
C GLY A 316 -3.41 24.52 -1.20
N GLN A 317 -3.89 25.71 -0.79
CA GLN A 317 -3.09 26.69 -0.06
C GLN A 317 -3.96 27.30 1.03
N TYR A 318 -3.48 27.33 2.28
CA TYR A 318 -4.25 27.95 3.35
C TYR A 318 -4.34 29.48 3.18
N GLN A 319 -5.47 30.05 3.57
CA GLN A 319 -5.84 31.45 3.26
C GLN A 319 -4.81 32.49 3.72
N ALA A 320 -4.19 32.31 4.88
CA ALA A 320 -3.23 33.25 5.43
C ALA A 320 -1.87 33.25 4.70
N TYR A 321 -1.55 32.18 3.94
CA TYR A 321 -0.25 31.99 3.29
C TYR A 321 0.15 33.15 2.39
N LYS A 322 -0.79 33.68 1.60
CA LYS A 322 -0.54 34.86 0.74
C LYS A 322 0.02 36.05 1.53
N THR A 323 -0.58 36.33 2.67
CA THR A 323 -0.17 37.46 3.52
C THR A 323 1.19 37.21 4.15
N GLU A 324 1.46 35.98 4.58
CA GLU A 324 2.75 35.59 5.16
C GLU A 324 3.89 35.74 4.13
N VAL A 325 3.65 35.27 2.87
CA VAL A 325 4.61 35.46 1.76
C VAL A 325 4.91 36.92 1.49
N GLN A 326 3.88 37.78 1.43
CA GLN A 326 4.05 39.18 1.19
C GLN A 326 4.87 39.87 2.30
N GLN A 327 4.65 39.49 3.56
CA GLN A 327 5.37 40.03 4.72
C GLN A 327 6.82 39.55 4.79
N GLU A 328 7.07 38.25 4.74
CA GLU A 328 8.40 37.67 4.97
C GLU A 328 9.35 37.80 3.77
N LEU A 329 8.83 37.89 2.54
CA LEU A 329 9.62 38.09 1.32
C LEU A 329 9.61 39.55 0.85
N ASN A 330 9.03 40.50 1.63
CA ASN A 330 8.89 41.91 1.25
C ASN A 330 8.29 42.09 -0.15
N LYS A 331 7.24 41.34 -0.48
CA LYS A 331 6.57 41.40 -1.77
C LYS A 331 5.42 42.42 -1.76
N THR A 332 5.05 42.90 -2.95
CA THR A 332 3.88 43.77 -3.11
C THR A 332 2.57 43.07 -2.79
N LYS A 333 1.51 43.83 -2.49
CA LYS A 333 0.17 43.28 -2.18
C LYS A 333 -0.42 42.46 -3.34
N ASP A 334 0.03 42.68 -4.57
CA ASP A 334 -0.43 42.01 -5.77
C ASP A 334 0.35 40.71 -6.03
N HIS A 335 1.41 40.45 -5.29
CA HIS A 335 2.18 39.21 -5.42
C HIS A 335 1.33 38.03 -4.97
N ILE A 336 1.24 37.03 -5.83
CA ILE A 336 0.53 35.76 -5.57
C ILE A 336 1.52 34.62 -5.68
N SER A 337 1.74 33.94 -4.58
CA SER A 337 2.43 32.64 -4.60
C SER A 337 1.46 31.53 -4.95
N ILE A 338 1.85 30.64 -5.84
CA ILE A 338 1.12 29.42 -6.20
C ILE A 338 1.67 28.16 -5.51
N THR A 339 2.53 28.34 -4.52
CA THR A 339 3.14 27.23 -3.78
C THR A 339 2.08 26.50 -2.95
N PRO A 340 1.87 25.19 -3.16
CA PRO A 340 0.88 24.43 -2.44
C PRO A 340 1.32 24.15 -0.99
N THR A 341 0.40 24.37 -0.05
CA THR A 341 0.55 24.02 1.37
C THR A 341 -0.22 22.76 1.75
N PHE A 342 -1.03 22.25 0.83
CA PHE A 342 -1.73 20.98 0.88
C PHE A 342 -1.59 20.26 -0.45
N ALA A 343 -1.41 18.94 -0.41
CA ALA A 343 -1.52 18.07 -1.57
C ALA A 343 -2.14 16.74 -1.17
N ALA A 344 -3.00 16.25 -2.03
CA ALA A 344 -3.46 14.87 -2.05
C ALA A 344 -3.16 14.27 -3.42
N VAL A 345 -2.49 13.13 -3.45
CA VAL A 345 -2.02 12.50 -4.67
C VAL A 345 -2.42 11.04 -4.68
N LEU A 346 -2.99 10.62 -5.82
CA LEU A 346 -3.35 9.25 -6.09
C LEU A 346 -2.34 8.63 -7.06
N THR A 347 -1.75 7.50 -6.68
CA THR A 347 -0.82 6.76 -7.54
C THR A 347 -1.12 5.26 -7.49
N TYR A 348 -0.51 4.52 -8.42
CA TYR A 348 -0.66 3.07 -8.58
C TYR A 348 0.69 2.42 -8.86
N ILE A 349 0.82 1.13 -8.54
CA ILE A 349 1.99 0.32 -8.83
C ILE A 349 1.63 -0.66 -9.96
N ASP A 350 2.45 -0.67 -11.01
CA ASP A 350 2.34 -1.58 -12.16
C ASP A 350 3.05 -2.91 -11.84
N GLU A 351 2.55 -3.60 -10.84
CA GLU A 351 2.93 -4.96 -10.48
C GLU A 351 1.68 -5.80 -10.25
N ALA A 352 1.71 -7.06 -10.66
CA ALA A 352 0.57 -7.96 -10.54
C ALA A 352 -0.02 -8.03 -9.11
N GLN A 353 0.82 -7.87 -8.10
CA GLN A 353 0.41 -7.87 -6.69
C GLN A 353 -0.45 -6.66 -6.32
N TYR A 354 -0.22 -5.49 -6.94
CA TYR A 354 -0.88 -4.22 -6.58
C TYR A 354 -1.66 -3.59 -7.75
N GLU A 355 -1.77 -4.29 -8.87
CA GLU A 355 -2.50 -3.78 -10.03
C GLU A 355 -3.91 -3.32 -9.64
N GLY A 356 -4.21 -2.05 -9.90
CA GLY A 356 -5.49 -1.43 -9.57
C GLY A 356 -5.69 -1.05 -8.08
N VAL A 357 -4.75 -1.35 -7.19
CA VAL A 357 -4.82 -0.88 -5.80
C VAL A 357 -4.45 0.60 -5.73
N PRO A 358 -5.37 1.48 -5.33
CA PRO A 358 -5.07 2.89 -5.18
C PRO A 358 -4.18 3.17 -3.97
N ILE A 359 -3.17 4.01 -4.16
CA ILE A 359 -2.30 4.51 -3.10
C ILE A 359 -2.50 6.01 -2.98
N LEU A 360 -2.98 6.45 -1.83
CA LEU A 360 -3.33 7.82 -1.55
C LEU A 360 -2.32 8.44 -0.58
N LEU A 361 -1.72 9.55 -1.00
CA LEU A 361 -0.78 10.34 -0.22
C LEU A 361 -1.42 11.69 0.10
N ILE A 362 -1.60 12.02 1.39
CA ILE A 362 -2.21 13.29 1.83
C ILE A 362 -1.28 13.99 2.80
N SER A 363 -0.94 15.24 2.54
CA SER A 363 -0.23 16.10 3.48
C SER A 363 -0.63 17.56 3.36
N GLY A 364 -0.61 18.27 4.46
CA GLY A 364 -0.89 19.71 4.47
C GLY A 364 -0.61 20.39 5.81
N LYS A 365 -0.52 21.72 5.73
CA LYS A 365 -0.36 22.65 6.84
C LYS A 365 -1.68 23.32 7.18
N MET A 366 -1.84 23.85 8.39
CA MET A 366 -3.05 24.51 8.85
C MET A 366 -4.32 23.67 8.65
N LEU A 367 -4.23 22.36 8.85
CA LEU A 367 -5.36 21.45 8.82
C LEU A 367 -6.01 21.32 10.21
N ASP A 368 -7.12 20.57 10.29
CA ASP A 368 -7.95 20.36 11.47
C ASP A 368 -7.22 19.70 12.64
N GLU A 369 -6.27 18.81 12.33
CA GLU A 369 -5.54 18.03 13.32
C GLU A 369 -4.07 17.80 12.95
N ARG A 370 -3.26 17.51 13.96
CA ARG A 370 -1.90 17.00 13.75
C ARG A 370 -1.93 15.49 13.86
N VAL A 371 -1.83 14.79 12.73
CA VAL A 371 -1.84 13.33 12.69
C VAL A 371 -0.87 12.82 11.63
N GLY A 372 -0.27 11.66 11.90
CA GLY A 372 0.56 10.95 10.93
C GLY A 372 0.33 9.46 11.05
N TYR A 373 0.00 8.81 9.93
CA TYR A 373 -0.17 7.36 9.84
C TYR A 373 0.04 6.84 8.42
N ALA A 374 0.32 5.54 8.34
CA ALA A 374 0.16 4.76 7.13
C ALA A 374 -0.87 3.66 7.39
N ARG A 375 -1.86 3.53 6.53
CA ARG A 375 -3.00 2.63 6.67
C ARG A 375 -3.09 1.71 5.47
N ILE A 376 -3.27 0.42 5.72
CA ILE A 376 -3.68 -0.56 4.72
C ILE A 376 -5.11 -0.94 5.06
N LEU A 377 -6.04 -0.57 4.18
CA LEU A 377 -7.44 -0.94 4.29
C LEU A 377 -7.67 -2.16 3.44
N PHE A 378 -8.25 -3.20 4.05
CA PHE A 378 -8.61 -4.43 3.37
C PHE A 378 -10.08 -4.43 2.98
N LYS A 379 -10.36 -5.08 1.87
CA LYS A 379 -11.71 -5.27 1.37
C LYS A 379 -12.58 -5.98 2.42
N ASN A 380 -13.81 -5.56 2.51
CA ASN A 380 -14.78 -6.06 3.47
C ASN A 380 -16.00 -6.65 2.74
N ASP A 381 -17.08 -6.91 3.43
CA ASP A 381 -18.27 -7.53 2.89
C ASP A 381 -19.07 -6.59 1.98
N ILE A 382 -19.52 -7.08 0.82
CA ILE A 382 -20.32 -6.30 -0.16
C ILE A 382 -21.63 -5.77 0.43
N PHE A 383 -22.21 -6.47 1.39
CA PHE A 383 -23.46 -6.06 2.03
C PHE A 383 -23.28 -4.86 2.97
N CYS A 384 -22.05 -4.53 3.30
CA CYS A 384 -21.72 -3.32 4.05
C CYS A 384 -21.93 -2.02 3.26
N LEU A 385 -22.06 -2.09 1.93
CA LEU A 385 -22.43 -0.95 1.10
C LEU A 385 -23.85 -0.44 1.39
N GLN A 386 -24.74 -1.29 1.83
CA GLN A 386 -26.16 -0.98 2.03
C GLN A 386 -26.53 -0.72 3.51
N ASN A 387 -25.74 -1.21 4.47
CA ASN A 387 -26.01 -1.15 5.89
C ASN A 387 -24.78 -0.75 6.72
N HIS A 388 -24.44 0.53 6.73
CA HIS A 388 -23.29 1.09 7.45
C HIS A 388 -23.25 0.80 8.96
N ASN A 389 -24.35 0.38 9.57
CA ASN A 389 -24.51 0.15 11.01
C ASN A 389 -24.41 -1.33 11.44
N SER A 390 -24.10 -2.25 10.55
CA SER A 390 -23.95 -3.66 10.90
C SER A 390 -22.62 -3.90 11.65
N VAL A 391 -22.67 -4.67 12.72
CA VAL A 391 -21.48 -5.07 13.51
C VAL A 391 -20.41 -5.78 12.64
N HIS A 392 -20.84 -6.40 11.53
CA HIS A 392 -19.98 -7.10 10.58
C HIS A 392 -19.25 -6.18 9.59
N CYS A 393 -19.65 -4.91 9.50
CA CYS A 393 -19.14 -3.94 8.53
C CYS A 393 -18.03 -3.04 9.07
N LYS A 394 -17.38 -3.43 10.15
CA LYS A 394 -16.24 -2.68 10.70
C LYS A 394 -15.03 -2.75 9.76
N PRO A 395 -14.28 -1.64 9.58
CA PRO A 395 -13.08 -1.64 8.76
C PRO A 395 -12.09 -2.74 9.15
N LYS A 396 -11.56 -3.46 8.16
CA LYS A 396 -10.45 -4.41 8.30
C LYS A 396 -9.16 -3.69 7.91
N GLN A 397 -8.32 -3.39 8.87
CA GLN A 397 -7.18 -2.49 8.60
C GLN A 397 -5.95 -2.76 9.46
N ILE A 398 -4.80 -2.40 8.90
CA ILE A 398 -3.54 -2.29 9.62
C ILE A 398 -3.13 -0.82 9.58
N VAL A 399 -2.82 -0.24 10.74
CA VAL A 399 -2.43 1.16 10.85
C VAL A 399 -1.08 1.26 11.53
N PHE A 400 -0.12 1.85 10.85
CA PHE A 400 1.16 2.28 11.39
C PHE A 400 1.02 3.74 11.83
N HIS A 401 0.76 3.98 13.10
CA HIS A 401 0.44 5.29 13.65
C HIS A 401 1.70 5.96 14.23
N PHE A 402 2.02 7.18 13.78
CA PHE A 402 3.30 7.85 14.08
C PHE A 402 3.30 8.65 15.40
N GLY A 403 2.24 8.56 16.20
CA GLY A 403 2.24 9.09 17.57
C GLY A 403 1.66 10.49 17.73
N HIS A 404 0.86 10.98 16.78
CA HIS A 404 0.17 12.27 16.85
C HIS A 404 -1.34 12.09 16.62
N GLY A 405 -2.17 13.01 17.06
CA GLY A 405 -3.61 12.94 16.94
C GLY A 405 -4.28 12.36 18.18
N SER A 406 -5.32 11.58 18.00
CA SER A 406 -6.08 10.93 19.10
C SER A 406 -5.20 9.96 19.91
N LEU A 407 -4.31 9.25 19.24
CA LEU A 407 -3.32 8.37 19.84
C LEU A 407 -1.98 9.10 19.94
N LYS A 408 -1.56 9.46 21.17
CA LYS A 408 -0.39 10.31 21.42
C LYS A 408 0.93 9.54 21.53
N TYR A 409 0.98 8.30 21.11
CA TYR A 409 2.17 7.46 21.10
C TYR A 409 2.25 6.67 19.78
N PRO A 410 3.45 6.31 19.33
CA PRO A 410 3.61 5.49 18.14
C PRO A 410 3.07 4.07 18.39
N ALA A 411 2.32 3.53 17.43
CA ALA A 411 1.72 2.20 17.56
C ALA A 411 1.47 1.54 16.21
N ILE A 412 1.46 0.22 16.21
CA ILE A 412 0.91 -0.61 15.14
C ILE A 412 -0.43 -1.16 15.62
N LEU A 413 -1.48 -0.91 14.86
CA LEU A 413 -2.83 -1.35 15.17
C LEU A 413 -3.30 -2.33 14.09
N VAL A 414 -3.80 -3.48 14.51
CA VAL A 414 -4.40 -4.49 13.64
C VAL A 414 -5.82 -4.72 14.08
N SER A 415 -6.80 -4.54 13.19
CA SER A 415 -8.21 -4.77 13.50
C SER A 415 -8.43 -6.20 13.98
N LYS A 416 -9.19 -6.39 15.05
CA LYS A 416 -9.47 -7.72 15.65
C LYS A 416 -10.23 -8.66 14.72
N ASN A 417 -10.97 -8.10 13.76
CA ASN A 417 -11.65 -8.84 12.70
C ASN A 417 -10.75 -9.19 11.50
N LEU A 418 -9.46 -8.88 11.55
CA LEU A 418 -8.49 -9.24 10.52
C LEU A 418 -7.65 -10.45 10.98
N PHE A 419 -6.74 -10.26 11.92
CA PHE A 419 -5.98 -11.33 12.57
C PHE A 419 -5.29 -10.80 13.84
N LYS A 420 -4.84 -11.72 14.71
CA LYS A 420 -4.00 -11.39 15.86
C LYS A 420 -2.52 -11.38 15.43
N PRO A 421 -1.83 -10.22 15.49
CA PRO A 421 -0.43 -10.12 15.07
C PRO A 421 0.52 -10.82 16.05
N VAL A 422 1.59 -11.39 15.52
CA VAL A 422 2.72 -11.90 16.28
C VAL A 422 3.58 -10.71 16.73
N LEU A 423 4.19 -10.81 17.90
CA LEU A 423 5.15 -9.85 18.43
C LEU A 423 6.38 -10.60 18.92
N MET A 424 7.50 -10.52 18.18
CA MET A 424 8.76 -11.16 18.53
C MET A 424 9.79 -10.18 19.13
N ASP A 425 9.63 -8.88 18.81
CA ASP A 425 10.57 -7.85 19.24
C ASP A 425 10.39 -7.50 20.71
N SER A 426 11.41 -7.78 21.52
CA SER A 426 11.42 -7.49 22.97
C SER A 426 11.40 -6.00 23.31
N ALA A 427 11.69 -5.10 22.35
CA ALA A 427 11.59 -3.66 22.54
C ALA A 427 10.15 -3.14 22.38
N TRP A 428 9.20 -4.00 21.99
CA TRP A 428 7.80 -3.69 21.82
C TRP A 428 6.92 -4.47 22.79
N LYS A 429 5.73 -3.95 23.07
CA LYS A 429 4.73 -4.59 23.94
C LYS A 429 3.33 -4.47 23.34
N GLU A 430 2.47 -5.43 23.65
CA GLU A 430 1.03 -5.37 23.42
C GLU A 430 0.37 -4.51 24.51
N VAL A 431 -0.53 -3.61 24.08
CA VAL A 431 -1.34 -2.79 25.00
C VAL A 431 -2.65 -3.53 25.27
N THR A 432 -2.93 -3.85 26.53
CA THR A 432 -4.14 -4.58 26.94
C THR A 432 -5.21 -3.67 27.52
N GLU A 433 -4.82 -2.53 28.08
CA GLU A 433 -5.75 -1.52 28.61
C GLU A 433 -5.94 -0.42 27.56
N HIS A 434 -7.16 -0.29 27.08
CA HIS A 434 -7.50 0.67 26.03
C HIS A 434 -8.19 1.89 26.61
N LYS A 435 -7.76 3.07 26.17
CA LYS A 435 -8.53 4.30 26.37
C LYS A 435 -9.75 4.28 25.45
N ASP A 436 -10.80 4.94 25.85
CA ASP A 436 -11.98 5.18 25.01
C ASP A 436 -11.65 6.25 23.96
N VAL A 437 -11.07 5.80 22.87
CA VAL A 437 -10.58 6.64 21.76
C VAL A 437 -10.84 5.90 20.45
N ASP A 438 -11.39 6.63 19.49
CA ASP A 438 -11.54 6.14 18.11
C ASP A 438 -10.30 6.42 17.27
N VAL A 439 -9.90 5.42 16.48
CA VAL A 439 -8.81 5.53 15.50
C VAL A 439 -9.32 5.05 14.15
N LEU A 440 -9.43 5.95 13.19
CA LEU A 440 -9.81 5.65 11.80
C LEU A 440 -11.08 4.79 11.70
N GLY A 441 -12.13 5.22 12.40
CA GLY A 441 -13.47 4.63 12.34
C GLY A 441 -13.68 3.37 13.17
N LEU A 442 -12.71 3.03 14.06
CA LEU A 442 -12.85 1.95 15.02
C LEU A 442 -12.44 2.42 16.42
N PRO A 443 -13.17 2.01 17.49
CA PRO A 443 -12.71 2.18 18.84
C PRO A 443 -11.39 1.42 19.07
N LEU A 444 -10.48 1.97 19.86
CA LEU A 444 -9.17 1.36 20.12
C LEU A 444 -9.29 -0.06 20.69
N SER A 445 -10.38 -0.35 21.38
CA SER A 445 -10.71 -1.69 21.89
C SER A 445 -10.91 -2.75 20.80
N ASP A 446 -11.17 -2.34 19.56
CA ASP A 446 -11.34 -3.24 18.41
C ASP A 446 -10.02 -3.53 17.67
N TYR A 447 -8.90 -3.05 18.21
CA TYR A 447 -7.57 -3.34 17.70
C TYR A 447 -6.74 -4.22 18.64
N TYR A 448 -5.83 -4.99 18.07
CA TYR A 448 -4.60 -5.40 18.71
C TYR A 448 -3.60 -4.25 18.55
N VAL A 449 -3.05 -3.78 19.65
CA VAL A 449 -2.19 -2.59 19.67
C VAL A 449 -0.79 -2.97 20.14
N GLN A 450 0.21 -2.75 19.30
CA GLN A 450 1.63 -2.91 19.64
C GLN A 450 2.30 -1.53 19.70
N THR A 451 3.08 -1.27 20.75
CA THR A 451 3.79 0.01 20.95
C THR A 451 5.20 -0.24 21.44
N PRO A 452 6.18 0.62 21.12
CA PRO A 452 7.50 0.51 21.72
C PRO A 452 7.44 0.70 23.25
N ILE A 453 8.24 -0.08 23.98
CA ILE A 453 8.34 0.02 25.45
C ILE A 453 8.91 1.39 25.83
N GLU A 454 9.93 1.84 25.10
CA GLU A 454 10.56 3.13 25.24
C GLU A 454 10.41 3.94 23.95
N GLN A 455 9.89 5.17 24.07
CA GLN A 455 9.83 6.08 22.92
C GLN A 455 11.18 6.76 22.75
N ARG A 456 11.76 6.65 21.54
CA ARG A 456 13.03 7.23 21.17
C ARG A 456 12.87 8.20 20.00
N GLU A 457 13.71 9.23 20.01
CA GLU A 457 13.77 10.19 18.90
C GLU A 457 14.36 9.55 17.64
N ALA A 458 13.83 9.92 16.47
CA ALA A 458 14.23 9.36 15.19
C ALA A 458 15.74 9.51 14.92
N TYR A 459 16.32 10.64 15.31
CA TYR A 459 17.75 10.89 15.11
C TYR A 459 18.65 9.95 15.89
N TYR A 460 18.24 9.53 17.09
CA TYR A 460 19.01 8.55 17.86
C TYR A 460 19.08 7.19 17.11
N GLU A 461 17.96 6.71 16.62
CA GLU A 461 17.91 5.45 15.85
C GLU A 461 18.78 5.53 14.58
N LEU A 462 18.71 6.65 13.84
CA LEU A 462 19.55 6.85 12.65
C LEU A 462 21.04 6.93 12.98
N ILE A 463 21.43 7.64 14.04
CA ILE A 463 22.83 7.72 14.50
C ILE A 463 23.35 6.32 14.88
N SER A 464 22.53 5.51 15.56
CA SER A 464 22.86 4.12 15.88
C SER A 464 23.04 3.27 14.62
N HIS A 465 22.20 3.43 13.62
CA HIS A 465 22.32 2.75 12.32
C HIS A 465 23.57 3.21 11.55
N ILE A 466 23.90 4.52 11.58
CA ILE A 466 25.12 5.03 10.98
C ILE A 466 26.34 4.41 11.66
N PHE A 467 26.36 4.38 12.99
CA PHE A 467 27.44 3.77 13.75
C PHE A 467 27.61 2.27 13.42
N ALA A 468 26.51 1.54 13.26
CA ALA A 468 26.50 0.12 12.91
C ALA A 468 26.75 -0.16 11.42
N GLY A 469 26.87 0.85 10.56
CA GLY A 469 27.05 0.66 9.10
C GLY A 469 25.81 0.18 8.35
N ARG A 470 24.63 0.28 8.94
CA ARG A 470 23.38 -0.12 8.32
C ARG A 470 22.91 0.93 7.31
N LYS A 471 22.58 0.51 6.09
CA LYS A 471 22.17 1.39 4.99
C LYS A 471 20.66 1.36 4.70
N ASN A 472 19.94 0.37 5.20
CA ASN A 472 18.53 0.14 4.93
C ASN A 472 17.60 1.28 5.37
N SER A 473 18.05 2.11 6.33
CA SER A 473 17.33 3.30 6.82
C SER A 473 17.80 4.61 6.15
N PHE A 474 18.52 4.53 5.04
CA PHE A 474 19.06 5.70 4.33
C PHE A 474 18.73 5.61 2.85
N ILE A 475 18.80 6.78 2.17
CA ILE A 475 18.46 6.89 0.77
C ILE A 475 19.73 6.68 -0.08
N SER A 476 19.72 5.67 -0.96
CA SER A 476 20.78 5.49 -1.96
C SER A 476 20.68 6.54 -3.07
N THR A 477 21.75 6.72 -3.82
CA THR A 477 21.76 7.60 -5.01
C THR A 477 20.69 7.17 -6.02
N GLU A 478 20.56 5.88 -6.27
CA GLU A 478 19.58 5.35 -7.23
C GLU A 478 18.14 5.59 -6.79
N ASN A 479 17.84 5.32 -5.51
CA ASN A 479 16.49 5.54 -4.96
C ASN A 479 16.13 7.04 -4.94
N LEU A 480 17.08 7.92 -4.63
CA LEU A 480 16.91 9.35 -4.68
C LEU A 480 16.52 9.82 -6.10
N LEU A 481 17.26 9.41 -7.10
CA LEU A 481 17.00 9.80 -8.49
C LEU A 481 15.69 9.20 -9.00
N ALA A 482 15.40 7.94 -8.65
CA ALA A 482 14.14 7.30 -9.01
C ALA A 482 12.94 8.04 -8.39
N SER A 483 13.02 8.43 -7.11
CA SER A 483 11.99 9.23 -6.45
C SER A 483 11.77 10.58 -7.15
N TRP A 484 12.83 11.31 -7.46
CA TRP A 484 12.70 12.57 -8.20
C TRP A 484 12.17 12.38 -9.63
N GLY A 485 12.54 11.28 -10.29
CA GLY A 485 11.98 10.91 -11.59
C GLY A 485 10.46 10.76 -11.56
N LEU A 486 9.93 10.17 -10.49
CA LEU A 486 8.49 10.04 -10.27
C LEU A 486 7.78 11.38 -10.06
N TRP A 487 8.35 12.27 -9.23
CA TRP A 487 7.66 13.49 -8.79
C TRP A 487 7.89 14.71 -9.70
N THR A 488 9.00 14.78 -10.43
CA THR A 488 9.31 15.95 -11.30
C THR A 488 8.25 16.22 -12.37
N PRO A 489 7.64 15.21 -13.03
CA PRO A 489 6.57 15.46 -14.01
C PRO A 489 5.34 16.13 -13.38
N LEU A 490 4.91 15.66 -12.19
CA LEU A 490 3.81 16.32 -11.46
C LEU A 490 4.17 17.75 -11.10
N LEU A 491 5.36 17.99 -10.51
CA LEU A 491 5.82 19.32 -10.13
C LEU A 491 5.85 20.29 -11.31
N SER A 492 6.28 19.81 -12.48
CA SER A 492 6.27 20.59 -13.72
C SER A 492 4.85 20.96 -14.14
N SER A 493 3.91 20.03 -14.02
CA SER A 493 2.50 20.28 -14.37
C SER A 493 1.79 21.21 -13.37
N LEU A 494 2.23 21.23 -12.11
CA LEU A 494 1.70 22.09 -11.06
C LEU A 494 2.29 23.51 -11.09
N ALA A 495 3.40 23.75 -11.79
CA ALA A 495 4.09 25.04 -11.83
C ALA A 495 3.23 26.23 -12.34
N SER A 496 2.12 25.94 -13.06
CA SER A 496 1.14 26.94 -13.52
C SER A 496 -0.26 26.72 -12.95
N THR A 497 -0.40 25.89 -11.91
CA THR A 497 -1.68 25.54 -11.32
C THR A 497 -1.93 26.35 -10.05
N PHE A 498 -3.02 27.12 -10.04
CA PHE A 498 -3.45 27.81 -8.82
C PHE A 498 -3.99 26.79 -7.82
N PRO A 499 -3.43 26.74 -6.59
CA PRO A 499 -3.95 25.88 -5.54
C PRO A 499 -5.32 26.35 -5.06
N ARG A 500 -6.18 25.43 -4.66
CA ARG A 500 -7.47 25.73 -4.03
C ARG A 500 -7.22 26.38 -2.66
N ILE A 501 -7.85 27.53 -2.39
CA ILE A 501 -7.72 28.20 -1.10
C ILE A 501 -8.62 27.50 -0.08
N TYR A 502 -8.06 27.19 1.11
CA TYR A 502 -8.81 26.63 2.23
C TYR A 502 -8.59 27.43 3.52
N PRO A 503 -9.58 27.49 4.43
CA PRO A 503 -9.43 28.14 5.74
C PRO A 503 -8.50 27.31 6.65
N GLY A 504 -7.89 27.93 7.64
CA GLY A 504 -7.18 27.21 8.69
C GLY A 504 -8.13 26.29 9.48
N GLY A 505 -7.66 25.10 9.84
CA GLY A 505 -8.48 24.09 10.51
C GLY A 505 -9.38 23.28 9.57
N ALA A 506 -9.17 23.35 8.24
CA ALA A 506 -9.96 22.62 7.25
C ALA A 506 -9.73 21.10 7.34
N GLU A 507 -10.81 20.33 7.24
CA GLU A 507 -10.71 18.89 7.06
C GLU A 507 -10.23 18.55 5.64
N ASN A 508 -9.46 17.47 5.50
CA ASN A 508 -9.00 17.04 4.18
C ASN A 508 -10.15 16.60 3.26
N GLY A 509 -11.27 16.11 3.82
CA GLY A 509 -12.48 15.78 3.07
C GLY A 509 -13.03 16.95 2.28
N ASP A 510 -13.05 18.16 2.87
CA ASP A 510 -13.51 19.39 2.21
C ASP A 510 -12.65 19.75 0.99
N LEU A 511 -11.36 19.41 1.04
CA LEU A 511 -10.41 19.66 -0.04
C LEU A 511 -10.51 18.62 -1.17
N LEU A 512 -10.92 17.39 -0.84
CA LEU A 512 -10.93 16.24 -1.75
C LEU A 512 -12.26 16.05 -2.47
N ASP A 513 -13.36 16.63 -1.96
CA ASP A 513 -14.73 16.36 -2.39
C ASP A 513 -15.03 16.62 -3.87
N VAL A 514 -14.21 17.42 -4.55
CA VAL A 514 -14.51 17.88 -5.92
C VAL A 514 -13.77 17.11 -7.01
N HIS A 515 -12.60 16.54 -6.75
CA HIS A 515 -11.73 16.06 -7.81
C HIS A 515 -11.33 14.58 -7.75
N ILE A 516 -11.26 13.96 -6.58
CA ILE A 516 -10.86 12.54 -6.47
C ILE A 516 -12.07 11.61 -6.59
N LYS A 517 -13.28 12.05 -6.25
CA LYS A 517 -14.53 11.28 -6.45
C LYS A 517 -14.79 10.87 -7.90
N GLY A 518 -14.30 11.63 -8.88
CA GLY A 518 -14.41 11.29 -10.31
C GLY A 518 -13.44 10.25 -10.82
N LYS A 519 -12.57 9.69 -9.96
CA LYS A 519 -11.47 8.78 -10.33
C LYS A 519 -11.47 7.46 -9.56
N ASP A 520 -12.62 6.84 -9.43
CA ASP A 520 -12.77 5.48 -8.87
C ASP A 520 -12.39 5.32 -7.39
N ILE A 521 -12.12 6.40 -6.65
CA ILE A 521 -12.00 6.35 -5.19
C ILE A 521 -13.17 7.08 -4.57
N SER A 522 -14.11 6.31 -4.07
CA SER A 522 -15.10 6.80 -3.12
C SER A 522 -14.45 6.81 -1.72
N TYR A 523 -14.38 8.00 -1.12
CA TYR A 523 -13.98 8.15 0.29
C TYR A 523 -15.00 7.58 1.27
N HIS A 524 -16.18 7.24 0.79
CA HIS A 524 -17.21 6.58 1.55
C HIS A 524 -17.08 5.08 1.33
N ASN A 525 -16.38 4.42 2.25
CA ASN A 525 -16.44 2.99 2.57
C ASN A 525 -17.11 2.09 1.52
N GLU A 526 -16.59 2.02 0.31
CA GLU A 526 -16.92 0.93 -0.57
C GLU A 526 -16.21 -0.31 -0.07
N VAL A 527 -16.98 -1.25 0.37
CA VAL A 527 -16.57 -2.37 1.17
C VAL A 527 -16.71 -3.63 0.34
N VAL A 528 -15.69 -4.47 0.31
CA VAL A 528 -15.63 -5.67 -0.51
C VAL A 528 -15.34 -6.88 0.37
N ILE A 529 -15.91 -8.01 0.03
CA ILE A 529 -15.80 -9.25 0.80
C ILE A 529 -14.39 -9.85 0.70
N ILE A 530 -13.80 -10.17 1.85
CA ILE A 530 -12.62 -11.00 1.94
C ILE A 530 -13.05 -12.44 2.24
N SER A 531 -12.64 -13.39 1.41
CA SER A 531 -12.82 -14.80 1.71
C SER A 531 -12.06 -15.19 2.99
N ASN A 532 -12.76 -15.72 3.97
CA ASN A 532 -12.17 -16.16 5.23
C ASN A 532 -11.32 -17.44 5.11
N ASP A 533 -11.35 -18.12 3.97
CA ASP A 533 -10.53 -19.31 3.72
C ASP A 533 -9.04 -19.04 3.88
N GLN A 534 -8.63 -17.76 3.75
CA GLN A 534 -7.24 -17.32 3.86
C GLN A 534 -6.84 -16.88 5.27
N ILE A 535 -7.78 -16.72 6.20
CA ILE A 535 -7.53 -16.22 7.56
C ILE A 535 -7.74 -17.32 8.63
N GLY A 536 -8.08 -18.56 8.23
CA GLY A 536 -8.21 -19.69 9.14
C GLY A 536 -9.49 -19.71 9.98
N GLY A 537 -10.51 -18.92 9.64
CA GLY A 537 -11.85 -18.97 10.20
C GLY A 537 -12.83 -19.36 9.10
N GLY A 538 -12.93 -20.66 8.81
CA GLY A 538 -13.61 -21.16 7.63
C GLY A 538 -15.09 -20.80 7.56
N PHE A 539 -15.51 -20.14 6.48
CA PHE A 539 -16.87 -20.27 5.99
C PHE A 539 -17.04 -21.69 5.43
N GLN A 540 -18.05 -22.39 5.89
CA GLN A 540 -18.33 -23.72 5.35
C GLN A 540 -18.99 -23.58 3.98
N VAL A 541 -18.17 -23.53 2.93
CA VAL A 541 -18.65 -23.78 1.57
C VAL A 541 -18.84 -25.29 1.43
N MET A 542 -20.07 -25.73 1.36
CA MET A 542 -20.38 -27.12 1.14
C MET A 542 -20.31 -27.44 -0.36
N GLN A 543 -19.46 -28.38 -0.73
CA GLN A 543 -19.42 -28.94 -2.07
C GLN A 543 -20.10 -30.31 -2.07
N GLY A 544 -20.93 -30.55 -3.08
CA GLY A 544 -21.69 -31.80 -3.18
C GLY A 544 -22.21 -32.05 -4.59
N LYS A 545 -23.23 -32.89 -4.68
CA LYS A 545 -23.96 -33.16 -5.92
C LYS A 545 -25.43 -32.84 -5.78
N PHE A 546 -25.98 -32.18 -6.79
CA PHE A 546 -27.42 -31.98 -6.93
C PHE A 546 -27.83 -32.40 -8.34
N ARG A 547 -28.78 -33.29 -8.44
CA ARG A 547 -29.22 -33.90 -9.71
C ARG A 547 -28.05 -34.43 -10.57
N SER A 548 -27.10 -35.11 -9.96
CA SER A 548 -25.90 -35.68 -10.57
C SER A 548 -24.86 -34.64 -11.06
N SER A 549 -25.16 -33.34 -10.96
CA SER A 549 -24.24 -32.26 -11.30
C SER A 549 -23.54 -31.73 -10.05
N ASP A 550 -22.44 -30.99 -10.23
CA ASP A 550 -21.75 -30.36 -9.12
C ASP A 550 -22.65 -29.33 -8.43
N MET A 551 -22.52 -29.23 -7.11
CA MET A 551 -23.22 -28.25 -6.30
C MET A 551 -22.24 -27.54 -5.37
N VAL A 552 -22.37 -26.23 -5.27
CA VAL A 552 -21.74 -25.38 -4.29
C VAL A 552 -22.84 -24.75 -3.45
N SER A 553 -22.76 -24.88 -2.13
CA SER A 553 -23.72 -24.27 -1.24
C SER A 553 -23.03 -23.58 -0.08
N ALA A 554 -23.51 -22.40 0.26
CA ALA A 554 -22.99 -21.55 1.33
C ALA A 554 -24.09 -20.55 1.73
N TRP A 555 -23.82 -19.69 2.70
CA TRP A 555 -24.64 -18.49 2.87
C TRP A 555 -24.52 -17.61 1.61
N THR A 556 -25.51 -16.79 1.35
CA THR A 556 -25.61 -15.99 0.13
C THR A 556 -24.31 -15.24 -0.18
N GLU A 557 -23.66 -14.68 0.81
CA GLU A 557 -22.43 -13.88 0.68
C GLU A 557 -21.25 -14.71 0.19
N GLU A 558 -20.99 -15.84 0.82
CA GLU A 558 -19.90 -16.73 0.45
C GLU A 558 -20.17 -17.39 -0.91
N LEU A 559 -21.43 -17.71 -1.19
CA LEU A 559 -21.84 -18.27 -2.47
C LEU A 559 -21.50 -17.32 -3.62
N VAL A 560 -21.80 -16.04 -3.45
CA VAL A 560 -21.49 -14.98 -4.43
C VAL A 560 -19.99 -14.82 -4.61
N VAL A 561 -19.20 -14.84 -3.52
CA VAL A 561 -17.73 -14.79 -3.57
C VAL A 561 -17.18 -15.96 -4.37
N ARG A 562 -17.67 -17.16 -4.09
CA ARG A 562 -17.24 -18.38 -4.77
C ARG A 562 -17.59 -18.34 -6.25
N LEU A 563 -18.81 -17.96 -6.59
CA LEU A 563 -19.26 -17.85 -7.98
C LEU A 563 -18.45 -16.79 -8.76
N ALA A 564 -18.17 -15.63 -8.13
CA ALA A 564 -17.32 -14.61 -8.75
C ALA A 564 -15.90 -15.11 -9.01
N ALA A 565 -15.32 -15.87 -8.08
CA ALA A 565 -14.00 -16.48 -8.25
C ALA A 565 -14.00 -17.51 -9.38
N ASP A 566 -15.04 -18.37 -9.48
CA ASP A 566 -15.17 -19.36 -10.54
C ASP A 566 -15.35 -18.72 -11.92
N ILE A 567 -16.04 -17.56 -12.01
CA ILE A 567 -16.16 -16.77 -13.25
C ILE A 567 -14.79 -16.15 -13.61
N GLN A 568 -14.07 -15.60 -12.63
CA GLN A 568 -12.75 -15.00 -12.87
C GLN A 568 -11.74 -16.06 -13.33
N GLU A 569 -11.71 -17.24 -12.69
CA GLU A 569 -10.87 -18.36 -13.12
C GLU A 569 -11.15 -18.78 -14.57
N ALA A 570 -12.45 -18.86 -14.93
CA ALA A 570 -12.86 -19.15 -16.30
C ALA A 570 -12.43 -18.06 -17.30
N ALA A 571 -12.53 -16.79 -16.89
CA ALA A 571 -12.11 -15.66 -17.72
C ALA A 571 -10.60 -15.66 -17.95
N GLU A 572 -9.81 -15.83 -16.90
CA GLU A 572 -8.34 -15.88 -16.99
C GLU A 572 -7.86 -17.08 -17.85
N ALA A 573 -8.52 -18.24 -17.72
CA ALA A 573 -8.21 -19.41 -18.54
C ALA A 573 -8.54 -19.16 -20.02
N ALA A 574 -9.75 -18.68 -20.33
CA ALA A 574 -10.20 -18.43 -21.70
C ALA A 574 -9.34 -17.37 -22.41
N VAL A 575 -8.99 -16.28 -21.71
CA VAL A 575 -8.13 -15.22 -22.27
C VAL A 575 -6.72 -15.75 -22.51
N ARG A 576 -6.17 -16.57 -21.62
CA ARG A 576 -4.85 -17.19 -21.80
C ARG A 576 -4.80 -18.16 -22.99
N GLU A 577 -5.87 -18.92 -23.22
CA GLU A 577 -5.93 -19.95 -24.25
C GLU A 577 -6.37 -19.40 -25.62
N GLY A 578 -7.36 -18.51 -25.63
CA GLY A 578 -8.00 -18.03 -26.86
C GLY A 578 -7.99 -16.50 -27.03
N GLY A 579 -7.48 -15.74 -26.06
CA GLY A 579 -7.43 -14.27 -26.08
C GLY A 579 -8.75 -13.58 -25.78
N VAL A 580 -9.88 -14.30 -25.64
CA VAL A 580 -11.22 -13.72 -25.43
C VAL A 580 -12.04 -14.57 -24.47
N PHE A 581 -12.86 -13.90 -23.64
CA PHE A 581 -13.81 -14.56 -22.74
C PHE A 581 -15.24 -14.17 -23.10
N HIS A 582 -16.10 -15.14 -23.42
CA HIS A 582 -17.53 -14.95 -23.70
C HIS A 582 -18.37 -15.33 -22.48
N LEU A 583 -18.95 -14.31 -21.82
CA LEU A 583 -19.76 -14.42 -20.61
C LEU A 583 -21.21 -14.07 -20.93
N ALA A 584 -22.12 -15.05 -20.80
CA ALA A 584 -23.55 -14.84 -20.95
C ALA A 584 -24.24 -14.73 -19.59
N LEU A 585 -24.98 -13.65 -19.34
CA LEU A 585 -25.57 -13.30 -18.06
C LEU A 585 -27.10 -13.18 -18.12
N SER A 586 -27.78 -13.81 -17.16
CA SER A 586 -29.19 -13.57 -16.89
C SER A 586 -29.40 -12.28 -16.10
N GLY A 587 -30.51 -11.58 -16.33
CA GLY A 587 -30.95 -10.45 -15.52
C GLY A 587 -31.72 -10.86 -14.27
N GLY A 588 -32.47 -9.90 -13.71
CA GLY A 588 -33.32 -10.10 -12.53
C GLY A 588 -32.62 -9.73 -11.20
N SER A 589 -33.31 -10.00 -10.09
CA SER A 589 -32.81 -9.62 -8.74
C SER A 589 -31.75 -10.58 -8.16
N SER A 590 -31.79 -11.86 -8.55
CA SER A 590 -30.87 -12.86 -7.99
C SER A 590 -29.39 -12.58 -8.26
N PRO A 591 -28.94 -12.16 -9.46
CA PRO A 591 -27.53 -11.92 -9.73
C PRO A 591 -27.03 -10.55 -9.28
N LEU A 592 -27.84 -9.66 -8.71
CA LEU A 592 -27.41 -8.31 -8.32
C LEU A 592 -26.20 -8.29 -7.41
N ALA A 593 -26.18 -9.13 -6.37
CA ALA A 593 -25.04 -9.23 -5.46
C ALA A 593 -23.76 -9.66 -6.18
N LEU A 594 -23.88 -10.56 -7.16
CA LEU A 594 -22.77 -10.96 -8.03
C LEU A 594 -22.33 -9.83 -8.95
N PHE A 595 -23.24 -9.06 -9.54
CA PHE A 595 -22.92 -7.91 -10.37
C PHE A 595 -22.14 -6.85 -9.60
N HIS A 596 -22.60 -6.52 -8.39
CA HIS A 596 -21.86 -5.62 -7.51
C HIS A 596 -20.47 -6.18 -7.16
N ARG A 597 -20.39 -7.49 -6.90
CA ARG A 597 -19.10 -8.15 -6.61
C ARG A 597 -18.11 -8.05 -7.78
N LEU A 598 -18.57 -8.32 -9.00
CA LEU A 598 -17.76 -8.23 -10.20
C LEU A 598 -17.37 -6.78 -10.52
N ALA A 599 -18.27 -5.82 -10.28
CA ALA A 599 -18.00 -4.40 -10.41
C ALA A 599 -16.91 -3.91 -9.46
N LEU A 600 -16.91 -4.38 -8.22
CA LEU A 600 -15.90 -4.03 -7.20
C LEU A 600 -14.51 -4.61 -7.49
N HIS A 601 -14.44 -5.72 -8.22
CA HIS A 601 -13.19 -6.35 -8.66
C HIS A 601 -12.81 -6.04 -10.10
N HIS A 602 -13.33 -4.96 -10.67
CA HIS A 602 -13.18 -4.63 -12.08
C HIS A 602 -11.71 -4.48 -12.55
N PHE A 603 -10.77 -4.18 -11.67
CA PHE A 603 -9.34 -4.08 -12.00
C PHE A 603 -8.66 -5.44 -12.19
N SER A 604 -9.07 -6.47 -11.44
CA SER A 604 -8.49 -7.80 -11.53
C SER A 604 -9.13 -8.69 -12.59
N PHE A 605 -10.29 -8.32 -13.09
CA PHE A 605 -11.04 -9.07 -14.06
C PHE A 605 -10.68 -8.60 -15.49
N PRO A 606 -10.45 -9.51 -16.47
CA PRO A 606 -10.00 -9.15 -17.82
C PRO A 606 -11.12 -8.56 -18.68
N TRP A 607 -11.72 -7.44 -18.27
CA TRP A 607 -12.86 -6.79 -18.94
C TRP A 607 -12.56 -6.37 -20.37
N ARG A 608 -11.30 -6.03 -20.71
CA ARG A 608 -10.93 -5.63 -22.08
C ARG A 608 -11.09 -6.76 -23.07
N ASP A 609 -10.88 -8.00 -22.61
CA ASP A 609 -10.92 -9.21 -23.42
C ASP A 609 -12.19 -10.03 -23.15
N THR A 610 -13.16 -9.45 -22.42
CA THR A 610 -14.45 -10.07 -22.09
C THR A 610 -15.54 -9.51 -22.96
N HIS A 611 -16.32 -10.41 -23.57
CA HIS A 611 -17.57 -10.09 -24.26
C HIS A 611 -18.74 -10.51 -23.37
N VAL A 612 -19.65 -9.58 -23.09
CA VAL A 612 -20.84 -9.83 -22.28
C VAL A 612 -22.08 -9.93 -23.14
N TRP A 613 -22.80 -11.02 -22.95
CA TRP A 613 -23.99 -11.41 -23.72
C TRP A 613 -25.21 -11.50 -22.79
N MET A 614 -26.40 -11.18 -23.32
CA MET A 614 -27.65 -11.42 -22.60
C MET A 614 -28.11 -12.87 -22.83
N VAL A 615 -28.53 -13.53 -21.75
CA VAL A 615 -29.14 -14.87 -21.82
C VAL A 615 -30.60 -14.75 -22.30
N ASP A 616 -31.31 -13.76 -21.79
CA ASP A 616 -32.68 -13.46 -22.15
C ASP A 616 -32.98 -11.98 -21.95
N GLU A 617 -34.01 -11.51 -22.62
CA GLU A 617 -34.48 -10.14 -22.48
C GLU A 617 -36.01 -10.05 -22.56
N ARG A 618 -36.57 -9.10 -21.84
CA ARG A 618 -37.97 -8.71 -21.93
C ARG A 618 -38.16 -7.84 -23.17
N CYS A 619 -39.24 -8.09 -23.93
CA CYS A 619 -39.57 -7.30 -25.09
C CYS A 619 -40.13 -5.92 -24.71
N VAL A 620 -39.25 -5.10 -24.13
CA VAL A 620 -39.45 -3.71 -23.76
C VAL A 620 -38.26 -2.89 -24.28
N PRO A 621 -38.35 -1.56 -24.37
CA PRO A 621 -37.17 -0.75 -24.71
C PRO A 621 -36.03 -1.04 -23.73
N LEU A 622 -34.75 -1.09 -24.19
CA LEU A 622 -33.59 -1.37 -23.35
C LEU A 622 -33.37 -0.33 -22.20
N THR A 623 -34.09 0.79 -22.28
CA THR A 623 -34.11 1.83 -21.21
C THR A 623 -35.23 1.66 -20.20
N ASP A 624 -36.13 0.68 -20.41
CA ASP A 624 -37.23 0.40 -19.51
C ASP A 624 -36.76 -0.21 -18.19
N SER A 625 -37.46 0.03 -17.09
CA SER A 625 -37.13 -0.55 -15.78
C SER A 625 -37.24 -2.07 -15.74
N GLU A 626 -38.01 -2.67 -16.63
CA GLU A 626 -38.19 -4.12 -16.76
C GLU A 626 -37.11 -4.77 -17.64
N SER A 627 -36.23 -3.99 -18.31
CA SER A 627 -35.15 -4.55 -19.14
C SER A 627 -34.07 -5.22 -18.32
N ASN A 628 -33.73 -6.44 -18.69
CA ASN A 628 -32.60 -7.18 -18.13
C ASN A 628 -31.27 -6.48 -18.46
N PHE A 629 -31.13 -5.92 -19.66
CA PHE A 629 -29.94 -5.20 -20.07
C PHE A 629 -29.74 -3.92 -19.25
N ARG A 630 -30.82 -3.14 -19.01
CA ARG A 630 -30.73 -1.96 -18.15
C ARG A 630 -30.26 -2.33 -16.75
N ASN A 631 -30.82 -3.38 -16.16
CA ASN A 631 -30.44 -3.87 -14.85
C ASN A 631 -28.93 -4.26 -14.82
N LEU A 632 -28.47 -5.01 -15.82
CA LEU A 632 -27.06 -5.38 -15.95
C LEU A 632 -26.17 -4.16 -16.17
N HIS A 633 -26.60 -3.20 -16.99
CA HIS A 633 -25.86 -1.98 -17.28
C HIS A 633 -25.67 -1.15 -16.01
N ASP A 634 -26.74 -0.89 -15.28
CA ASP A 634 -26.72 0.00 -14.12
C ASP A 634 -25.95 -0.59 -12.93
N HIS A 635 -25.94 -1.92 -12.77
CA HIS A 635 -25.30 -2.60 -11.64
C HIS A 635 -23.93 -3.22 -11.93
N LEU A 636 -23.54 -3.35 -13.20
CA LEU A 636 -22.25 -3.93 -13.59
C LEU A 636 -21.55 -3.12 -14.69
N LEU A 637 -22.13 -3.03 -15.90
CA LEU A 637 -21.40 -2.58 -17.07
C LEU A 637 -20.96 -1.12 -16.99
N HIS A 638 -21.74 -0.28 -16.31
CA HIS A 638 -21.40 1.13 -16.07
C HIS A 638 -20.17 1.28 -15.14
N HIS A 639 -19.88 0.27 -14.35
CA HIS A 639 -18.83 0.31 -13.32
C HIS A 639 -17.53 -0.39 -13.72
N VAL A 640 -17.48 -1.03 -14.90
CA VAL A 640 -16.34 -1.82 -15.35
C VAL A 640 -15.74 -1.27 -16.65
N ARG A 641 -14.44 -1.56 -16.89
CA ARG A 641 -13.73 -1.05 -18.07
C ARG A 641 -13.89 -1.97 -19.29
N ILE A 642 -15.12 -2.39 -19.55
CA ILE A 642 -15.44 -3.19 -20.73
C ILE A 642 -15.55 -2.27 -21.99
N PRO A 643 -14.91 -2.62 -23.13
CA PRO A 643 -15.12 -1.90 -24.36
C PRO A 643 -16.58 -1.99 -24.83
N TYR A 644 -17.14 -0.88 -25.28
CA TYR A 644 -18.55 -0.83 -25.72
C TYR A 644 -18.90 -1.88 -26.79
N TYR A 645 -18.00 -2.15 -27.71
CA TYR A 645 -18.17 -3.18 -28.75
C TYR A 645 -18.11 -4.62 -28.26
N ASN A 646 -17.76 -4.84 -27.01
CA ASN A 646 -17.79 -6.15 -26.34
C ASN A 646 -19.12 -6.38 -25.59
N ILE A 647 -20.05 -5.44 -25.64
CA ILE A 647 -21.35 -5.53 -24.99
C ILE A 647 -22.40 -5.86 -26.03
N HIS A 648 -23.11 -6.97 -25.85
CA HIS A 648 -24.04 -7.53 -26.82
C HIS A 648 -25.47 -7.60 -26.26
N PRO A 649 -26.25 -6.50 -26.31
CA PRO A 649 -27.66 -6.49 -25.92
C PRO A 649 -28.51 -7.25 -26.95
N MET A 650 -29.57 -7.91 -26.52
CA MET A 650 -30.53 -8.51 -27.45
C MET A 650 -31.32 -7.42 -28.20
N PRO A 651 -31.45 -7.51 -29.52
CA PRO A 651 -32.14 -6.51 -30.34
C PRO A 651 -33.66 -6.71 -30.29
N VAL A 652 -34.23 -6.48 -29.07
CA VAL A 652 -35.68 -6.61 -28.84
C VAL A 652 -36.52 -5.49 -29.44
N GLN A 653 -35.88 -4.37 -29.86
CA GLN A 653 -36.55 -3.25 -30.48
C GLN A 653 -35.94 -2.94 -31.88
N ILE A 654 -36.71 -3.12 -32.95
CA ILE A 654 -36.30 -2.81 -34.29
C ILE A 654 -37.40 -1.94 -34.91
N ASN A 655 -37.04 -0.81 -35.55
CA ASN A 655 -37.96 0.14 -36.15
C ASN A 655 -39.11 0.55 -35.22
N GLN A 656 -38.80 0.78 -33.93
CA GLN A 656 -39.78 1.12 -32.87
C GLN A 656 -40.79 0.01 -32.54
N ARG A 657 -40.69 -1.18 -33.15
CA ARG A 657 -41.52 -2.35 -32.83
C ARG A 657 -40.75 -3.27 -31.89
N LEU A 658 -41.44 -3.93 -31.00
CA LEU A 658 -40.87 -4.80 -29.96
C LEU A 658 -41.10 -6.27 -30.30
N CYS A 659 -40.03 -7.05 -30.43
CA CYS A 659 -40.01 -8.50 -30.68
C CYS A 659 -41.00 -8.97 -31.76
N VAL A 660 -41.06 -8.27 -32.86
CA VAL A 660 -41.87 -8.69 -33.99
C VAL A 660 -41.06 -9.71 -34.80
N GLU A 661 -41.62 -10.88 -35.08
CA GLU A 661 -40.94 -12.00 -35.72
C GLU A 661 -40.41 -11.62 -37.10
N GLU A 662 -41.19 -10.86 -37.88
CA GLU A 662 -40.83 -10.39 -39.24
C GLU A 662 -39.64 -9.42 -39.20
N ASP A 663 -39.35 -8.77 -38.10
CA ASP A 663 -38.18 -7.89 -37.95
C ASP A 663 -36.88 -8.68 -37.74
N GLY A 664 -36.95 -9.98 -37.45
CA GLY A 664 -35.83 -10.89 -37.41
C GLY A 664 -34.82 -10.63 -36.26
N GLY A 665 -35.27 -10.01 -35.14
CA GLY A 665 -34.38 -9.67 -34.03
C GLY A 665 -33.66 -10.88 -33.43
N ALA A 666 -34.36 -11.99 -33.22
CA ALA A 666 -33.76 -13.24 -32.74
C ALA A 666 -32.69 -13.76 -33.71
N LEU A 667 -32.94 -13.73 -35.01
CA LEU A 667 -32.01 -14.15 -36.07
C LEU A 667 -30.78 -13.21 -36.15
N LEU A 668 -30.98 -11.91 -35.89
CA LEU A 668 -29.84 -10.97 -35.84
C LEU A 668 -28.92 -11.27 -34.69
N TYR A 669 -29.46 -11.54 -33.48
CA TYR A 669 -28.67 -11.91 -32.33
C TYR A 669 -27.97 -13.23 -32.52
N GLU A 670 -28.63 -14.22 -33.11
CA GLU A 670 -28.03 -15.50 -33.46
C GLU A 670 -26.86 -15.35 -34.43
N LYS A 671 -27.00 -14.49 -35.46
CA LYS A 671 -25.89 -14.18 -36.39
C LYS A 671 -24.72 -13.52 -35.67
N GLU A 672 -24.99 -12.67 -34.70
CA GLU A 672 -23.97 -12.02 -33.88
C GLU A 672 -23.24 -13.02 -33.01
N VAL A 673 -23.96 -13.94 -32.34
CA VAL A 673 -23.38 -15.06 -31.59
C VAL A 673 -22.49 -15.91 -32.48
N ASN A 674 -23.00 -16.35 -33.63
CA ASN A 674 -22.22 -17.16 -34.58
C ASN A 674 -20.98 -16.45 -35.14
N LYS A 675 -21.00 -15.13 -35.22
CA LYS A 675 -19.87 -14.35 -35.70
C LYS A 675 -18.74 -14.25 -34.67
N TRP A 676 -19.07 -14.05 -33.41
CA TRP A 676 -18.10 -13.74 -32.33
C TRP A 676 -17.74 -14.94 -31.47
N VAL A 677 -18.68 -15.86 -31.27
CA VAL A 677 -18.49 -17.01 -30.38
C VAL A 677 -18.11 -18.24 -31.22
N ASN A 678 -16.85 -18.65 -31.12
CA ASN A 678 -16.34 -19.77 -31.87
C ASN A 678 -17.14 -21.06 -31.57
N GLY A 679 -17.68 -21.68 -32.61
CA GLY A 679 -18.54 -22.87 -32.47
C GLY A 679 -19.84 -22.62 -31.70
N SER A 680 -20.24 -21.37 -31.52
CA SER A 680 -21.41 -20.91 -30.75
C SER A 680 -21.39 -21.43 -29.29
N SER A 681 -20.17 -21.60 -28.71
CA SER A 681 -19.95 -22.15 -27.39
C SER A 681 -19.47 -21.07 -26.43
N PHE A 682 -20.33 -20.56 -25.56
CA PHE A 682 -19.96 -19.60 -24.53
C PHE A 682 -18.98 -20.23 -23.53
N HIS A 683 -18.02 -19.45 -23.04
CA HIS A 683 -17.10 -19.92 -22.02
C HIS A 683 -17.80 -20.07 -20.67
N PHE A 684 -18.72 -19.15 -20.34
CA PHE A 684 -19.50 -19.21 -19.11
C PHE A 684 -20.91 -18.67 -19.32
N VAL A 685 -21.92 -19.40 -18.85
CA VAL A 685 -23.33 -18.98 -18.84
C VAL A 685 -23.85 -18.99 -17.43
N LEU A 686 -24.35 -17.83 -16.96
CA LEU A 686 -25.04 -17.68 -15.68
C LEU A 686 -26.53 -17.67 -15.89
N LEU A 687 -27.23 -18.57 -15.22
CA LEU A 687 -28.67 -18.73 -15.26
C LEU A 687 -29.29 -18.53 -13.87
N GLY A 688 -30.38 -17.78 -13.78
CA GLY A 688 -31.29 -17.82 -12.65
C GLY A 688 -32.29 -18.97 -12.77
N VAL A 689 -32.95 -19.30 -11.66
CA VAL A 689 -34.05 -20.31 -11.63
C VAL A 689 -35.31 -19.65 -11.05
N GLY A 690 -36.39 -19.60 -11.83
CA GLY A 690 -37.68 -19.10 -11.41
C GLY A 690 -38.40 -20.01 -10.38
N TYR A 691 -39.45 -19.51 -9.72
CA TYR A 691 -40.26 -20.30 -8.77
C TYR A 691 -41.00 -21.48 -9.46
N ASP A 692 -41.27 -21.36 -10.73
CA ASP A 692 -41.92 -22.36 -11.59
C ASP A 692 -40.86 -23.24 -12.34
N SER A 693 -39.61 -23.14 -11.91
CA SER A 693 -38.44 -23.80 -12.52
C SER A 693 -38.02 -23.28 -13.90
N HIS A 694 -38.60 -22.19 -14.42
CA HIS A 694 -38.07 -21.60 -15.64
C HIS A 694 -36.62 -21.16 -15.47
N THR A 695 -35.87 -21.16 -16.53
CA THR A 695 -34.52 -20.62 -16.62
C THR A 695 -34.39 -19.87 -17.95
N ALA A 696 -33.53 -18.83 -17.98
CA ALA A 696 -33.57 -17.85 -19.06
C ALA A 696 -35.04 -17.35 -19.22
N SER A 697 -35.58 -17.30 -20.41
CA SER A 697 -37.03 -17.12 -20.65
C SER A 697 -37.65 -18.37 -21.26
N LEU A 698 -37.26 -19.56 -20.78
CA LEU A 698 -37.79 -20.87 -21.14
C LEU A 698 -38.75 -21.33 -20.03
N PHE A 699 -40.06 -21.21 -20.26
CA PHE A 699 -41.12 -21.44 -19.27
C PHE A 699 -41.75 -22.83 -19.40
N PRO A 700 -42.37 -23.39 -18.32
CA PRO A 700 -43.10 -24.65 -18.41
C PRO A 700 -44.18 -24.63 -19.48
N GLY A 701 -44.20 -25.65 -20.37
CA GLY A 701 -45.19 -25.77 -21.46
C GLY A 701 -44.95 -24.79 -22.64
N SER A 702 -43.90 -23.97 -22.63
CA SER A 702 -43.56 -23.14 -23.77
C SER A 702 -43.05 -24.04 -24.89
N LYS A 703 -43.68 -23.96 -26.05
CA LYS A 703 -43.23 -24.66 -27.25
C LYS A 703 -42.03 -23.90 -27.83
N VAL A 704 -40.88 -24.02 -27.21
CA VAL A 704 -39.61 -23.72 -27.84
C VAL A 704 -39.29 -24.95 -28.69
N ASP A 705 -39.24 -24.79 -29.99
CA ASP A 705 -38.97 -25.91 -30.92
C ASP A 705 -37.60 -26.53 -30.61
N ASP A 706 -37.64 -27.62 -29.83
CA ASP A 706 -36.46 -28.41 -29.50
C ASP A 706 -35.88 -29.20 -30.68
N HIS A 707 -36.49 -29.05 -31.88
CA HIS A 707 -36.11 -29.72 -33.12
C HIS A 707 -35.28 -28.86 -34.05
N GLY A 708 -34.96 -27.61 -33.66
CA GLY A 708 -34.19 -26.66 -34.44
C GLY A 708 -32.77 -26.48 -33.93
N GLU A 709 -31.84 -26.22 -34.84
CA GLU A 709 -30.47 -25.78 -34.53
C GLU A 709 -30.43 -24.33 -34.06
N SER A 710 -31.58 -23.65 -33.85
CA SER A 710 -31.65 -22.23 -33.50
C SER A 710 -31.10 -21.96 -32.12
N LEU A 711 -30.22 -20.94 -31.99
CA LEU A 711 -29.59 -20.53 -30.77
C LEU A 711 -30.43 -19.52 -29.99
N VAL A 712 -31.31 -18.79 -30.65
CA VAL A 712 -32.12 -17.70 -30.07
C VAL A 712 -33.57 -17.86 -30.53
N ALA A 713 -34.52 -17.71 -29.60
CA ALA A 713 -35.94 -17.81 -29.90
C ALA A 713 -36.76 -16.69 -29.25
N LEU A 714 -37.88 -16.34 -29.86
CA LEU A 714 -38.94 -15.59 -29.17
C LEU A 714 -39.77 -16.56 -28.34
N THR A 715 -40.03 -16.20 -27.10
CA THR A 715 -40.76 -17.02 -26.13
C THR A 715 -41.85 -16.23 -25.43
N GLU A 716 -42.75 -16.90 -24.73
CA GLU A 716 -43.89 -16.28 -24.06
C GLU A 716 -43.87 -16.59 -22.55
N SER A 717 -43.92 -15.54 -21.74
CA SER A 717 -43.94 -15.61 -20.28
C SER A 717 -45.38 -15.55 -19.77
N PRO A 718 -45.75 -16.33 -18.72
CA PRO A 718 -47.04 -16.22 -18.06
C PRO A 718 -47.19 -14.87 -17.33
N ILE A 719 -46.10 -14.15 -17.08
CA ILE A 719 -46.05 -12.89 -16.32
C ILE A 719 -45.62 -11.75 -17.27
N LYS A 720 -46.27 -10.58 -17.13
CA LYS A 720 -45.87 -9.36 -17.89
C LYS A 720 -44.41 -8.95 -17.59
N PRO A 721 -43.75 -8.46 -18.62
CA PRO A 721 -44.02 -8.44 -20.05
C PRO A 721 -44.10 -9.87 -20.60
N HIS A 722 -45.15 -10.19 -21.42
CA HIS A 722 -45.32 -11.58 -21.86
C HIS A 722 -44.32 -12.01 -22.88
N GLN A 723 -44.03 -11.16 -23.89
CA GLN A 723 -43.06 -11.49 -24.92
C GLN A 723 -41.62 -11.39 -24.42
N ARG A 724 -40.81 -12.35 -24.84
CA ARG A 724 -39.40 -12.51 -24.44
C ARG A 724 -38.54 -12.88 -25.67
N MET A 725 -37.27 -12.53 -25.59
CA MET A 725 -36.20 -13.11 -26.43
C MET A 725 -35.25 -13.87 -25.55
N SER A 726 -34.90 -15.10 -25.92
CA SER A 726 -34.11 -16.01 -25.06
C SER A 726 -33.12 -16.86 -25.85
N LEU A 727 -31.97 -17.15 -25.24
CA LEU A 727 -31.15 -18.28 -25.67
C LEU A 727 -31.94 -19.57 -25.51
N THR A 728 -31.78 -20.50 -26.45
CA THR A 728 -32.40 -21.82 -26.41
C THR A 728 -31.54 -22.83 -25.61
N PHE A 729 -32.07 -24.00 -25.30
CA PHE A 729 -31.27 -25.08 -24.75
C PHE A 729 -30.09 -25.45 -25.65
N SER A 730 -30.24 -25.36 -26.99
CA SER A 730 -29.16 -25.58 -27.95
C SER A 730 -27.97 -24.67 -27.70
N ALA A 731 -28.20 -23.37 -27.45
CA ALA A 731 -27.15 -22.41 -27.16
C ALA A 731 -26.54 -22.65 -25.77
N ILE A 732 -27.38 -22.79 -24.75
CA ILE A 732 -26.95 -22.96 -23.35
C ILE A 732 -26.13 -24.22 -23.18
N ASN A 733 -26.56 -25.35 -23.77
CA ASN A 733 -25.93 -26.65 -23.58
C ASN A 733 -24.64 -26.84 -24.43
N ARG A 734 -24.28 -25.88 -25.26
CA ARG A 734 -22.95 -25.81 -25.93
C ARG A 734 -21.91 -25.16 -25.06
N ALA A 735 -22.29 -24.49 -23.96
CA ALA A 735 -21.34 -23.74 -23.13
C ALA A 735 -20.33 -24.64 -22.39
N HIS A 736 -19.12 -24.12 -22.19
CA HIS A 736 -18.06 -24.81 -21.45
C HIS A 736 -18.38 -24.90 -19.94
N ARG A 737 -18.95 -23.84 -19.38
CA ARG A 737 -19.42 -23.83 -17.99
C ARG A 737 -20.81 -23.20 -17.91
N VAL A 738 -21.73 -23.83 -17.19
CA VAL A 738 -23.05 -23.30 -16.88
C VAL A 738 -23.24 -23.27 -15.37
N ALA A 739 -23.58 -22.12 -14.84
CA ALA A 739 -23.90 -21.89 -13.44
C ALA A 739 -25.41 -21.64 -13.26
N LEU A 740 -26.05 -22.44 -12.43
CA LEU A 740 -27.43 -22.22 -12.01
C LEU A 740 -27.43 -21.59 -10.62
N LEU A 741 -27.84 -20.32 -10.52
CA LEU A 741 -27.89 -19.56 -9.28
C LEU A 741 -29.27 -19.59 -8.64
N VAL A 742 -29.37 -20.13 -7.43
CA VAL A 742 -30.63 -20.28 -6.67
C VAL A 742 -30.43 -19.70 -5.27
N MET A 743 -31.15 -18.64 -4.97
CA MET A 743 -30.98 -17.91 -3.70
C MET A 743 -32.32 -17.59 -3.04
N GLY A 744 -32.31 -17.62 -1.71
CA GLY A 744 -33.38 -17.18 -0.85
C GLY A 744 -34.36 -18.27 -0.46
N LYS A 745 -34.88 -18.18 0.75
CA LYS A 745 -35.81 -19.13 1.41
C LYS A 745 -37.00 -19.50 0.55
N GLY A 746 -37.52 -18.55 -0.25
CA GLY A 746 -38.68 -18.84 -1.13
C GLY A 746 -38.40 -19.89 -2.21
N LYS A 747 -37.15 -20.25 -2.46
CA LYS A 747 -36.75 -21.30 -3.43
C LYS A 747 -36.65 -22.71 -2.81
N HIS A 748 -36.76 -22.82 -1.49
CA HIS A 748 -36.59 -24.10 -0.79
C HIS A 748 -37.55 -25.19 -1.28
N GLU A 749 -38.84 -24.86 -1.41
CA GLU A 749 -39.84 -25.81 -1.91
C GLU A 749 -39.51 -26.31 -3.33
N LEU A 750 -39.07 -25.39 -4.22
CA LEU A 750 -38.68 -25.73 -5.58
C LEU A 750 -37.45 -26.68 -5.58
N ILE A 751 -36.40 -26.37 -4.81
CA ILE A 751 -35.19 -27.21 -4.70
C ILE A 751 -35.55 -28.60 -4.16
N THR A 752 -36.43 -28.67 -3.14
CA THR A 752 -36.94 -29.92 -2.61
C THR A 752 -37.72 -30.72 -3.64
N GLN A 753 -38.54 -30.10 -4.46
CA GLN A 753 -39.24 -30.77 -5.57
C GLN A 753 -38.28 -31.27 -6.65
N LEU A 754 -37.37 -30.40 -7.08
CA LEU A 754 -36.37 -30.72 -8.12
C LEU A 754 -35.46 -31.90 -7.69
N SER A 755 -35.18 -32.06 -6.41
CA SER A 755 -34.37 -33.17 -5.90
C SER A 755 -35.04 -34.56 -6.13
N ARG A 756 -36.37 -34.61 -6.30
CA ARG A 756 -37.20 -35.81 -6.37
C ARG A 756 -37.75 -36.15 -7.75
N VAL A 757 -37.85 -35.18 -8.64
CA VAL A 757 -38.46 -35.33 -9.96
C VAL A 757 -37.43 -35.84 -10.98
N LYS A 758 -37.91 -36.59 -11.97
CA LYS A 758 -37.11 -36.95 -13.15
C LYS A 758 -37.04 -35.75 -14.12
N ASP A 759 -36.04 -35.79 -14.98
CA ASP A 759 -35.87 -34.77 -16.01
C ASP A 759 -37.11 -34.75 -16.92
N ASN A 760 -37.66 -33.54 -17.03
CA ASN A 760 -38.77 -33.24 -17.91
C ASN A 760 -38.74 -31.72 -18.20
N PRO A 761 -38.02 -31.28 -19.25
CA PRO A 761 -37.87 -29.89 -19.60
C PRO A 761 -39.22 -29.16 -19.88
N ASP A 762 -40.24 -29.88 -20.40
CA ASP A 762 -41.54 -29.28 -20.63
C ASP A 762 -42.25 -28.86 -19.33
N LYS A 763 -42.02 -29.61 -18.29
CA LYS A 763 -42.64 -29.33 -16.96
C LYS A 763 -41.69 -28.58 -16.03
N TRP A 764 -40.41 -28.88 -16.11
CA TRP A 764 -39.34 -28.34 -15.28
C TRP A 764 -38.20 -27.87 -16.16
N PRO A 765 -38.29 -26.68 -16.82
CA PRO A 765 -37.35 -26.23 -17.83
C PRO A 765 -35.90 -26.29 -17.40
N VAL A 766 -35.57 -25.93 -16.16
CA VAL A 766 -34.20 -26.00 -15.65
C VAL A 766 -33.58 -27.41 -15.78
N THR A 767 -34.39 -28.49 -15.87
CA THR A 767 -33.89 -29.86 -16.08
C THR A 767 -33.41 -30.12 -17.50
N GLY A 768 -33.70 -29.25 -18.46
CA GLY A 768 -33.17 -29.25 -19.83
C GLY A 768 -31.76 -28.67 -19.94
N VAL A 769 -31.22 -28.05 -18.89
CA VAL A 769 -29.84 -27.54 -18.87
C VAL A 769 -28.88 -28.72 -18.63
N LYS A 770 -28.22 -29.15 -19.70
CA LYS A 770 -27.32 -30.33 -19.74
C LYS A 770 -26.18 -30.08 -20.72
N PRO A 771 -25.13 -29.33 -20.33
CA PRO A 771 -24.00 -29.07 -21.21
C PRO A 771 -23.38 -30.38 -21.70
N ALA A 772 -23.32 -30.56 -23.03
CA ALA A 772 -22.88 -31.82 -23.64
C ALA A 772 -21.39 -32.10 -23.42
N ASN A 773 -20.56 -31.05 -23.57
CA ASN A 773 -19.10 -31.10 -23.41
C ASN A 773 -18.62 -30.14 -22.30
N GLY A 774 -19.53 -29.61 -21.50
CA GLY A 774 -19.27 -28.62 -20.49
C GLY A 774 -19.57 -29.11 -19.07
N ARG A 775 -19.37 -28.21 -18.11
CA ARG A 775 -19.61 -28.44 -16.70
C ARG A 775 -20.85 -27.69 -16.25
N LEU A 776 -21.78 -28.37 -15.58
CA LEU A 776 -22.93 -27.74 -14.91
C LEU A 776 -22.64 -27.69 -13.39
N VAL A 777 -22.80 -26.51 -12.80
CA VAL A 777 -22.66 -26.31 -11.37
C VAL A 777 -23.90 -25.58 -10.83
N TRP A 778 -24.49 -26.13 -9.78
CA TRP A 778 -25.55 -25.51 -9.02
C TRP A 778 -24.97 -24.68 -7.87
N TYR A 779 -25.24 -23.39 -7.85
CA TYR A 779 -24.94 -22.50 -6.74
C TYR A 779 -26.21 -22.24 -5.98
N ILE A 780 -26.36 -22.86 -4.81
CA ILE A 780 -27.59 -22.85 -4.02
C ILE A 780 -27.25 -22.29 -2.64
N ASP A 781 -27.87 -21.18 -2.23
CA ASP A 781 -27.63 -20.70 -0.88
C ASP A 781 -28.28 -21.59 0.18
N TYR A 782 -27.83 -21.47 1.43
CA TYR A 782 -28.37 -22.29 2.53
C TYR A 782 -29.84 -22.02 2.78
N ASP A 783 -30.33 -20.80 2.56
CA ASP A 783 -31.75 -20.48 2.70
C ASP A 783 -32.61 -21.23 1.68
N ALA A 784 -32.15 -21.40 0.46
CA ALA A 784 -32.83 -22.19 -0.55
C ALA A 784 -32.64 -23.71 -0.34
N LEU A 785 -31.50 -24.15 0.19
CA LEU A 785 -31.19 -25.57 0.37
C LEU A 785 -31.83 -26.15 1.65
N LEU A 786 -31.72 -25.42 2.77
CA LEU A 786 -32.11 -25.93 4.10
C LEU A 786 -33.47 -25.41 4.58
N GLY A 787 -33.97 -24.30 4.07
CA GLY A 787 -35.29 -23.69 4.38
C GLY A 787 -35.26 -22.59 5.40
#